data_477b62d3ce61c5ba5a7c693e95e4a06a
#
_entry.id   477b62d3ce61c5ba5a7c693e95e4a06a
#
_cell.length_a   1.000
_cell.length_b   1.000
_cell.length_c   1.000
_cell.angle_alpha   90.00
_cell.angle_beta   90.00
_cell.angle_gamma   90.00
#
_symmetry.space_group_name_H-M   'P 1'
#
loop_
_entity.id
_entity.type
_entity.pdbx_description
1 polymer ?
#
loop_
_entity_poly.entity_id
_entity_poly.type
_entity_poly.pdbx_seq_one_letter_code
_entity_poly.pdbx_strand_id
1 'polypeptide(L)'
;MRSVSSAGGGSTYNSDNADSLLLAFQSTLDLIADEASTMVSPGVAVNQSQRFQHLDEMYFSLFKPLQNSFWNGNLKRYRVGIQGGEATFYDAAGSNAMSGSDFSASARSWWSRSVDGADIMLGGARDRLQTSSRRLYYTAAPGGSLRQFDLNDFTNAQLLLPPEATDAVRTNVANELLNMWGDPLHSRPLMVNYGGTGSGENFVEDNIVFVSTNAGMLHAIDTSNGDEKFAFMPYEFISKASSYTVNRLPLAGGNKRQTYGLDGSWSVLRVPGATIQDAPEKVMIYGGMRRGGNSYFALDVTNVTSPELAWQISGSTGDFVDMGQTWSTPKVALFPGRVPVVIFGGGYSPADHDDHKERRSQDEKGNAIYVVNALTGELVWSAGSRNANVQETVPEMTHSIPGSIAVVDVDADGVVDHLYFADLGGQLFRADIDGSASANHKVELLAQLGGTGENHRRFYEQPTVSYVREGNKSIYYVSLASGYRSHPLDVDTQDALFVLRDQVPFGGAEQTVATLTDFTNVSTGAEPDTTKRGWYMPLNKAEGEKSLSSPAVFNYEVLFTTYSPRSAADDESDPCSVSYGQSYLHRVDLLTGEGERSTLLQPGLPPGVTVLFGENNETAIVVGTETVSADSPDDDDDDDDEPNVRSLRQGRWMQLTPDGAGAIKQP
;
A
#
# COMPACT_ATOMS: atom_id res chain seq x y z
N MET A 1 20.06 -44.20 16.14
CA MET A 1 19.67 -43.01 15.35
C MET A 1 18.74 -42.09 16.12
N ARG A 2 17.60 -42.54 16.68
CA ARG A 2 16.70 -41.63 17.47
C ARG A 2 17.40 -40.83 18.57
N SER A 3 18.30 -41.45 19.33
CA SER A 3 19.04 -40.79 20.39
C SER A 3 20.05 -39.73 19.88
N VAL A 4 20.61 -39.96 18.70
CA VAL A 4 21.56 -39.02 18.07
C VAL A 4 20.82 -37.79 17.50
N SER A 5 19.70 -38.06 16.84
CA SER A 5 18.84 -37.00 16.32
C SER A 5 18.28 -36.09 17.44
N SER A 6 17.78 -36.71 18.53
CA SER A 6 17.27 -35.97 19.69
C SER A 6 18.36 -35.18 20.41
N ALA A 7 19.58 -35.68 20.49
CA ALA A 7 20.72 -34.99 21.11
C ALA A 7 21.22 -33.80 20.25
N GLY A 8 20.97 -33.86 18.91
CA GLY A 8 21.28 -32.79 17.97
C GLY A 8 20.11 -31.80 17.73
N GLY A 9 19.01 -31.90 18.50
CA GLY A 9 17.84 -31.04 18.33
C GLY A 9 16.98 -31.37 17.12
N GLY A 10 17.25 -32.48 16.41
CA GLY A 10 16.54 -32.89 15.21
C GLY A 10 15.46 -33.95 15.46
N SER A 11 14.64 -34.21 14.45
CA SER A 11 13.58 -35.23 14.42
C SER A 11 14.01 -36.45 13.60
N THR A 12 13.49 -37.64 13.98
CA THR A 12 13.73 -38.90 13.24
C THR A 12 12.41 -39.39 12.67
N TYR A 13 12.35 -39.53 11.37
CA TYR A 13 11.19 -40.08 10.67
C TYR A 13 11.51 -41.50 10.19
N ASN A 14 10.59 -42.44 10.45
CA ASN A 14 10.63 -43.78 9.88
C ASN A 14 9.55 -43.88 8.82
N SER A 15 9.93 -44.25 7.62
CA SER A 15 9.01 -44.42 6.49
C SER A 15 8.96 -45.87 6.09
N ASP A 16 7.79 -46.50 6.22
CA ASP A 16 7.54 -47.89 5.83
C ASP A 16 6.76 -48.00 4.50
N ASN A 17 6.28 -46.84 3.99
CA ASN A 17 5.53 -46.74 2.73
C ASN A 17 5.62 -45.33 2.15
N ALA A 18 5.11 -45.13 0.93
CA ALA A 18 5.15 -43.84 0.24
C ALA A 18 4.42 -42.72 0.99
N ASP A 19 3.32 -43.05 1.68
CA ASP A 19 2.52 -42.03 2.41
C ASP A 19 3.26 -41.56 3.65
N SER A 20 3.91 -42.47 4.40
CA SER A 20 4.72 -42.11 5.56
C SER A 20 6.00 -41.32 5.18
N LEU A 21 6.56 -41.60 3.99
CA LEU A 21 7.66 -40.81 3.43
C LEU A 21 7.20 -39.42 3.05
N LEU A 22 6.04 -39.27 2.41
CA LEU A 22 5.45 -38.00 2.07
C LEU A 22 5.17 -37.14 3.32
N LEU A 23 4.61 -37.76 4.36
CA LEU A 23 4.39 -37.09 5.65
C LEU A 23 5.69 -36.65 6.31
N ALA A 24 6.76 -37.43 6.22
CA ALA A 24 8.07 -37.08 6.75
C ALA A 24 8.67 -35.86 6.00
N PHE A 25 8.56 -35.84 4.67
CA PHE A 25 8.97 -34.70 3.87
C PHE A 25 8.13 -33.47 4.16
N GLN A 26 6.81 -33.62 4.26
CA GLN A 26 5.92 -32.49 4.64
C GLN A 26 6.30 -31.92 6.00
N SER A 27 6.48 -32.76 7.02
CA SER A 27 6.91 -32.32 8.35
C SER A 27 8.28 -31.64 8.35
N THR A 28 9.20 -32.05 7.49
CA THR A 28 10.52 -31.43 7.35
C THR A 28 10.39 -30.08 6.62
N LEU A 29 9.57 -30.00 5.58
CA LEU A 29 9.28 -28.76 4.88
C LEU A 29 8.55 -27.77 5.78
N ASP A 30 7.62 -28.24 6.63
CA ASP A 30 6.93 -27.42 7.62
C ASP A 30 7.91 -26.84 8.65
N LEU A 31 8.91 -27.63 9.09
CA LEU A 31 9.97 -27.14 9.98
C LEU A 31 10.87 -26.10 9.31
N ILE A 32 11.21 -26.27 8.03
CA ILE A 32 11.97 -25.29 7.24
C ILE A 32 11.12 -24.02 7.00
N ALA A 33 9.83 -24.18 6.73
CA ALA A 33 8.90 -23.07 6.58
C ALA A 33 8.65 -22.32 7.91
N ASP A 34 8.83 -22.99 9.05
CA ASP A 34 8.73 -22.38 10.39
C ASP A 34 9.91 -21.44 10.69
N GLU A 35 11.04 -21.61 10.00
CA GLU A 35 12.16 -20.66 10.02
C GLU A 35 11.94 -19.45 9.08
N ALA A 36 10.88 -19.44 8.24
CA ALA A 36 10.56 -18.29 7.41
C ALA A 36 10.32 -17.05 8.29
N SER A 37 11.01 -15.96 7.99
CA SER A 37 10.91 -14.71 8.73
C SER A 37 9.49 -14.15 8.69
N THR A 38 9.06 -13.56 9.79
CA THR A 38 7.82 -12.76 9.83
C THR A 38 8.00 -11.54 8.93
N MET A 39 7.12 -11.40 7.93
CA MET A 39 7.12 -10.22 7.09
C MET A 39 6.34 -9.09 7.74
N VAL A 40 6.82 -7.87 7.56
CA VAL A 40 6.29 -6.67 8.19
C VAL A 40 5.89 -5.67 7.11
N SER A 41 4.66 -5.19 7.16
CA SER A 41 4.23 -4.02 6.38
C SER A 41 3.89 -2.90 7.35
N PRO A 42 4.83 -1.99 7.63
CA PRO A 42 4.59 -0.91 8.56
C PRO A 42 3.61 0.09 7.97
N GLY A 43 2.66 0.52 8.78
CA GLY A 43 1.84 1.68 8.52
C GLY A 43 2.17 2.74 9.57
N VAL A 44 2.62 3.88 9.12
CA VAL A 44 2.75 5.04 10.00
C VAL A 44 1.38 5.64 10.20
N ALA A 45 0.96 5.75 11.45
CA ALA A 45 -0.22 6.51 11.79
C ALA A 45 0.13 8.00 11.78
N VAL A 46 -0.15 8.67 10.67
CA VAL A 46 -0.07 10.13 10.60
C VAL A 46 -1.39 10.69 11.12
N ASN A 47 -1.34 11.47 12.19
CA ASN A 47 -2.49 12.24 12.64
C ASN A 47 -2.83 13.28 11.57
N GLN A 48 -3.95 13.10 10.89
CA GLN A 48 -4.39 14.03 9.84
C GLN A 48 -4.78 15.41 10.39
N SER A 49 -5.00 15.53 11.71
CA SER A 49 -5.37 16.79 12.38
C SER A 49 -4.15 17.63 12.79
N GLN A 50 -2.98 17.01 12.98
CA GLN A 50 -1.74 17.66 13.38
C GLN A 50 -0.55 17.03 12.63
N ARG A 51 -0.24 17.56 11.46
CA ARG A 51 0.75 17.02 10.52
C ARG A 51 2.19 17.16 10.91
N PHE A 52 2.47 18.08 11.82
CA PHE A 52 3.81 18.38 12.31
C PHE A 52 4.14 17.70 13.64
N GLN A 53 3.20 16.93 14.19
CA GLN A 53 3.42 16.03 15.29
C GLN A 53 2.94 14.64 14.85
N HIS A 54 3.88 13.77 14.46
CA HIS A 54 3.58 12.36 14.45
C HIS A 54 3.27 11.96 15.88
N LEU A 55 2.18 11.21 16.05
CA LEU A 55 2.02 10.48 17.30
C LEU A 55 3.27 9.60 17.45
N ASP A 56 3.77 9.47 18.67
CA ASP A 56 4.85 8.51 19.02
C ASP A 56 4.42 7.06 18.74
N GLU A 57 3.52 6.82 17.78
CA GLU A 57 2.84 5.55 17.59
C GLU A 57 3.03 5.02 16.19
N MET A 58 3.44 3.78 16.11
CA MET A 58 3.59 3.05 14.86
C MET A 58 2.83 1.72 14.90
N TYR A 59 2.11 1.43 13.82
CA TYR A 59 1.30 0.23 13.69
C TYR A 59 1.93 -0.69 12.66
N PHE A 60 2.28 -1.89 13.09
CA PHE A 60 2.90 -2.88 12.25
C PHE A 60 1.90 -3.96 11.87
N SER A 61 1.60 -4.04 10.59
CA SER A 61 0.90 -5.15 9.98
C SER A 61 1.87 -6.30 9.79
N LEU A 62 1.65 -7.39 10.51
CA LEU A 62 2.53 -8.56 10.55
C LEU A 62 1.84 -9.76 9.89
N PHE A 63 2.59 -10.56 9.16
CA PHE A 63 2.12 -11.82 8.63
C PHE A 63 3.30 -12.79 8.38
N LYS A 64 3.00 -14.08 8.30
CA LYS A 64 3.98 -15.10 7.97
C LYS A 64 3.52 -15.87 6.74
N PRO A 65 4.27 -15.83 5.62
CA PRO A 65 3.97 -16.65 4.46
C PRO A 65 4.03 -18.13 4.82
N LEU A 66 3.02 -18.89 4.39
CA LEU A 66 2.92 -20.34 4.57
C LEU A 66 2.68 -21.00 3.21
N GLN A 67 2.93 -22.29 3.12
CA GLN A 67 2.66 -23.08 1.89
C GLN A 67 1.17 -23.35 1.64
N ASN A 68 0.29 -22.90 2.52
CA ASN A 68 -1.15 -23.02 2.38
C ASN A 68 -1.75 -21.76 1.72
N SER A 69 -3.03 -21.84 1.33
CA SER A 69 -3.74 -20.76 0.66
C SER A 69 -4.19 -19.63 1.58
N PHE A 70 -4.05 -19.78 2.88
CA PHE A 70 -4.46 -18.82 3.90
C PHE A 70 -3.32 -18.55 4.88
N TRP A 71 -2.94 -17.31 5.01
CA TRP A 71 -1.92 -16.86 5.95
C TRP A 71 -2.55 -16.13 7.12
N ASN A 72 -2.00 -16.36 8.30
CA ASN A 72 -2.38 -15.61 9.48
C ASN A 72 -1.64 -14.27 9.51
N GLY A 73 -2.29 -13.28 10.09
CA GLY A 73 -1.70 -11.97 10.33
C GLY A 73 -2.04 -11.42 11.71
N ASN A 74 -1.51 -10.25 12.01
CA ASN A 74 -1.76 -9.48 13.22
C ASN A 74 -1.51 -7.99 12.97
N LEU A 75 -1.98 -7.15 13.87
CA LEU A 75 -1.65 -5.74 13.96
C LEU A 75 -1.07 -5.48 15.36
N LYS A 76 0.16 -4.95 15.42
CA LYS A 76 0.83 -4.61 16.67
C LYS A 76 1.16 -3.13 16.72
N ARG A 77 1.06 -2.54 17.91
CA ARG A 77 1.39 -1.14 18.16
C ARG A 77 2.67 -1.03 18.97
N TYR A 78 3.55 -0.13 18.55
CA TYR A 78 4.76 0.26 19.24
C TYR A 78 4.84 1.78 19.32
N ARG A 79 5.71 2.32 20.17
CA ARG A 79 6.09 3.73 20.12
C ARG A 79 7.31 3.93 19.27
N VAL A 80 7.44 5.12 18.69
CA VAL A 80 8.63 5.53 17.96
C VAL A 80 9.18 6.81 18.58
N GLY A 81 10.48 6.88 18.79
CA GLY A 81 11.20 8.11 19.14
C GLY A 81 12.29 8.35 18.11
N ILE A 82 12.56 9.61 17.81
CA ILE A 82 13.63 10.02 16.89
C ILE A 82 14.67 10.76 17.73
N GLN A 83 15.92 10.37 17.58
CA GLN A 83 17.05 11.03 18.22
C GLN A 83 18.27 10.97 17.30
N GLY A 84 18.86 12.13 16.99
CA GLY A 84 20.03 12.21 16.12
C GLY A 84 19.78 11.66 14.72
N GLY A 85 18.61 11.90 14.15
CA GLY A 85 18.24 11.44 12.81
C GLY A 85 17.87 9.96 12.72
N GLU A 86 17.95 9.19 13.82
CA GLU A 86 17.59 7.77 13.85
C GLU A 86 16.28 7.53 14.60
N ALA A 87 15.42 6.66 14.06
CA ALA A 87 14.22 6.22 14.76
C ALA A 87 14.49 4.99 15.62
N THR A 88 13.94 4.98 16.82
CA THR A 88 13.95 3.81 17.71
C THR A 88 12.54 3.42 18.06
N PHE A 89 12.24 2.12 17.97
CA PHE A 89 10.93 1.58 18.35
C PHE A 89 10.96 1.09 19.79
N TYR A 90 9.98 1.52 20.58
CA TYR A 90 9.86 1.17 22.00
C TYR A 90 8.64 0.27 22.22
N ASP A 91 8.84 -0.75 23.03
CA ASP A 91 7.80 -1.66 23.48
C ASP A 91 6.96 -1.06 24.64
N ALA A 92 5.94 -1.78 25.09
CA ALA A 92 5.08 -1.33 26.19
C ALA A 92 5.79 -1.20 27.56
N ALA A 93 7.00 -1.71 27.70
CA ALA A 93 7.84 -1.53 28.89
C ALA A 93 8.83 -0.33 28.73
N GLY A 94 8.83 0.33 27.58
CA GLY A 94 9.77 1.40 27.26
C GLY A 94 11.16 0.93 26.85
N SER A 95 11.32 -0.36 26.56
CA SER A 95 12.58 -0.93 26.07
C SER A 95 12.62 -0.90 24.53
N ASN A 96 13.82 -0.91 23.96
CA ASN A 96 13.96 -1.06 22.50
C ASN A 96 13.28 -2.36 22.05
N ALA A 97 12.30 -2.22 21.15
CA ALA A 97 11.52 -3.33 20.63
C ALA A 97 12.25 -4.15 19.56
N MET A 98 13.40 -3.65 19.05
CA MET A 98 14.12 -4.27 17.95
C MET A 98 15.39 -4.99 18.41
N SER A 99 15.76 -6.03 17.66
CA SER A 99 17.04 -6.73 17.71
C SER A 99 17.53 -6.94 16.27
N GLY A 100 18.41 -6.03 15.80
CA GLY A 100 18.71 -5.92 14.37
C GLY A 100 17.49 -5.44 13.59
N SER A 101 17.17 -6.10 12.49
CA SER A 101 15.99 -5.82 11.65
C SER A 101 14.69 -6.47 12.15
N ASP A 102 14.75 -7.33 13.19
CA ASP A 102 13.61 -8.09 13.69
C ASP A 102 13.13 -7.58 15.06
N PHE A 103 11.88 -7.89 15.40
CA PHE A 103 11.39 -7.63 16.76
C PHE A 103 12.12 -8.51 17.76
N SER A 104 12.58 -7.89 18.86
CA SER A 104 13.21 -8.60 19.98
C SER A 104 12.27 -9.67 20.53
N ALA A 105 12.80 -10.87 20.80
CA ALA A 105 12.04 -11.95 21.42
C ALA A 105 11.48 -11.57 22.81
N SER A 106 12.05 -10.56 23.47
CA SER A 106 11.60 -10.03 24.76
C SER A 106 10.64 -8.85 24.64
N ALA A 107 10.35 -8.34 23.43
CA ALA A 107 9.47 -7.21 23.23
C ALA A 107 8.01 -7.56 23.55
N ARG A 108 7.30 -6.58 24.11
CA ARG A 108 5.88 -6.66 24.37
C ARG A 108 5.15 -5.50 23.68
N SER A 109 4.35 -5.81 22.68
CA SER A 109 3.56 -4.77 22.01
C SER A 109 2.51 -4.15 22.95
N TRP A 110 2.05 -2.93 22.64
CA TRP A 110 1.25 -2.10 23.57
C TRP A 110 -0.08 -2.71 24.02
N TRP A 111 -0.71 -3.56 23.21
CA TRP A 111 -2.00 -4.19 23.54
C TRP A 111 -1.85 -5.57 24.15
N SER A 112 -0.62 -6.08 24.22
CA SER A 112 -0.33 -7.44 24.64
C SER A 112 -0.24 -7.57 26.15
N ARG A 113 -0.74 -8.69 26.68
CA ARG A 113 -0.71 -9.01 28.11
C ARG A 113 0.61 -9.59 28.57
N SER A 114 1.37 -10.16 27.65
CA SER A 114 2.68 -10.79 27.86
C SER A 114 3.62 -10.45 26.72
N VAL A 115 4.88 -10.83 26.86
CA VAL A 115 5.88 -10.78 25.77
C VAL A 115 5.35 -11.54 24.57
N ASP A 116 5.41 -10.91 23.39
CA ASP A 116 4.88 -11.42 22.13
C ASP A 116 5.85 -11.27 20.94
N GLY A 117 6.93 -10.55 21.08
CA GLY A 117 8.01 -10.44 20.08
C GLY A 117 7.53 -10.35 18.63
N ALA A 118 8.17 -11.13 17.77
CA ALA A 118 7.80 -11.27 16.36
C ALA A 118 6.67 -12.28 16.10
N ASP A 119 6.17 -12.99 17.13
CA ASP A 119 5.14 -14.01 16.94
C ASP A 119 3.81 -13.38 16.53
N ILE A 120 3.34 -13.73 15.31
CA ILE A 120 2.09 -13.21 14.75
C ILE A 120 0.85 -13.78 15.43
N MET A 121 0.97 -14.92 16.10
CA MET A 121 -0.14 -15.60 16.77
C MET A 121 -0.36 -15.09 18.19
N LEU A 122 0.59 -14.34 18.76
CA LEU A 122 0.56 -13.83 20.12
C LEU A 122 0.40 -12.31 20.14
N GLY A 123 -0.34 -11.83 21.11
CA GLY A 123 -0.49 -10.40 21.42
C GLY A 123 -1.19 -9.61 20.31
N GLY A 124 -1.01 -8.29 20.34
CA GLY A 124 -1.57 -7.37 19.37
C GLY A 124 -3.10 -7.33 19.34
N ALA A 125 -3.67 -6.81 18.25
CA ALA A 125 -5.12 -6.72 18.06
C ALA A 125 -5.78 -8.10 17.91
N ARG A 126 -5.04 -9.10 17.42
CA ARG A 126 -5.57 -10.47 17.30
C ARG A 126 -6.00 -11.06 18.64
N ASP A 127 -5.16 -10.91 19.68
CA ASP A 127 -5.47 -11.42 21.04
C ASP A 127 -6.59 -10.64 21.73
N ARG A 128 -6.97 -9.50 21.17
CA ARG A 128 -8.05 -8.66 21.69
C ARG A 128 -9.41 -8.99 21.08
N LEU A 129 -9.46 -9.86 20.05
CA LEU A 129 -10.72 -10.28 19.46
C LEU A 129 -11.64 -10.95 20.49
N GLN A 130 -12.81 -10.37 20.67
CA GLN A 130 -13.84 -10.92 21.54
C GLN A 130 -14.89 -11.65 20.69
N THR A 131 -14.61 -12.86 20.30
CA THR A 131 -15.37 -13.63 19.30
C THR A 131 -16.85 -13.81 19.64
N SER A 132 -17.19 -13.93 20.94
CA SER A 132 -18.57 -14.07 21.39
C SER A 132 -19.43 -12.80 21.25
N SER A 133 -18.79 -11.63 21.12
CA SER A 133 -19.45 -10.33 20.99
C SER A 133 -18.95 -9.55 19.75
N ARG A 134 -18.26 -10.24 18.84
CA ARG A 134 -17.72 -9.63 17.64
C ARG A 134 -18.82 -9.04 16.78
N ARG A 135 -18.65 -7.78 16.38
CA ARG A 135 -19.55 -7.09 15.45
C ARG A 135 -19.01 -7.23 14.03
N LEU A 136 -19.31 -8.35 13.39
CA LEU A 136 -19.02 -8.55 11.98
C LEU A 136 -20.22 -8.07 11.15
N TYR A 137 -20.02 -7.04 10.35
CA TYR A 137 -20.99 -6.54 9.38
C TYR A 137 -20.71 -7.10 7.99
N TYR A 138 -21.76 -7.37 7.23
CA TYR A 138 -21.66 -7.85 5.86
C TYR A 138 -22.73 -7.21 4.97
N THR A 139 -22.51 -7.25 3.65
CA THR A 139 -23.53 -6.93 2.66
C THR A 139 -24.22 -8.23 2.20
N ALA A 140 -25.58 -8.26 2.22
CA ALA A 140 -26.33 -9.45 1.80
C ALA A 140 -26.36 -9.66 0.29
N ALA A 141 -26.05 -8.61 -0.48
CA ALA A 141 -25.91 -8.59 -1.93
C ALA A 141 -25.00 -7.43 -2.31
N PRO A 142 -24.42 -7.40 -3.52
CA PRO A 142 -23.67 -6.25 -4.01
C PRO A 142 -24.47 -4.95 -3.87
N GLY A 143 -23.87 -3.92 -3.23
CA GLY A 143 -24.52 -2.63 -2.97
C GLY A 143 -25.66 -2.65 -1.95
N GLY A 144 -25.89 -3.76 -1.28
CA GLY A 144 -26.92 -3.89 -0.22
C GLY A 144 -26.50 -3.21 1.08
N SER A 145 -27.47 -2.86 1.93
CA SER A 145 -27.21 -2.31 3.26
C SER A 145 -26.42 -3.28 4.14
N LEU A 146 -25.62 -2.74 5.06
CA LEU A 146 -24.91 -3.54 6.05
C LEU A 146 -25.88 -4.23 7.01
N ARG A 147 -25.57 -5.48 7.33
CA ARG A 147 -26.23 -6.28 8.36
C ARG A 147 -25.18 -6.85 9.29
N GLN A 148 -25.52 -7.00 10.56
CA GLN A 148 -24.68 -7.75 11.47
C GLN A 148 -24.77 -9.24 11.13
N PHE A 149 -23.63 -9.93 11.14
CA PHE A 149 -23.55 -11.35 10.78
C PHE A 149 -24.39 -12.20 11.74
N ASP A 150 -25.32 -12.96 11.16
CA ASP A 150 -26.04 -14.03 11.81
C ASP A 150 -25.98 -15.28 10.92
N LEU A 151 -25.56 -16.41 11.47
CA LEU A 151 -25.45 -17.66 10.73
C LEU A 151 -26.76 -18.09 10.08
N ASN A 152 -27.88 -17.75 10.72
CA ASN A 152 -29.21 -18.11 10.23
C ASN A 152 -29.62 -17.38 8.95
N ASP A 153 -28.92 -16.30 8.60
CA ASP A 153 -29.14 -15.57 7.35
C ASP A 153 -28.58 -16.29 6.12
N PHE A 154 -27.79 -17.37 6.30
CA PHE A 154 -27.09 -18.04 5.21
C PHE A 154 -27.57 -19.48 5.01
N THR A 155 -27.79 -19.84 3.75
CA THR A 155 -27.99 -21.22 3.30
C THR A 155 -26.65 -21.94 3.15
N ASN A 156 -26.65 -23.28 3.12
CA ASN A 156 -25.46 -24.07 2.82
C ASN A 156 -24.83 -23.66 1.48
N ALA A 157 -25.64 -23.38 0.45
CA ALA A 157 -25.15 -22.97 -0.86
C ALA A 157 -24.42 -21.62 -0.84
N GLN A 158 -24.90 -20.66 -0.05
CA GLN A 158 -24.23 -19.36 0.09
C GLN A 158 -22.90 -19.45 0.82
N LEU A 159 -22.75 -20.44 1.71
CA LEU A 159 -21.50 -20.74 2.39
C LEU A 159 -20.60 -21.73 1.61
N LEU A 160 -20.98 -22.08 0.37
CA LEU A 160 -20.32 -23.11 -0.46
C LEU A 160 -20.17 -24.46 0.27
N LEU A 161 -21.11 -24.79 1.13
CA LEU A 161 -21.18 -26.09 1.81
C LEU A 161 -22.05 -27.07 1.01
N PRO A 162 -21.82 -28.40 1.16
CA PRO A 162 -22.70 -29.40 0.59
C PRO A 162 -24.16 -29.19 1.06
N PRO A 163 -25.17 -29.49 0.21
CA PRO A 163 -26.58 -29.31 0.59
C PRO A 163 -26.98 -30.04 1.89
N GLU A 164 -26.33 -31.18 2.14
CA GLU A 164 -26.53 -32.03 3.32
C GLU A 164 -25.71 -31.60 4.55
N ALA A 165 -24.96 -30.51 4.47
CA ALA A 165 -24.18 -30.01 5.62
C ALA A 165 -25.10 -29.75 6.82
N THR A 166 -24.70 -30.31 7.95
CA THR A 166 -25.46 -30.20 9.22
C THR A 166 -25.28 -28.83 9.85
N ASP A 167 -26.16 -28.47 10.77
CA ASP A 167 -26.02 -27.23 11.54
C ASP A 167 -24.71 -27.16 12.34
N ALA A 168 -24.19 -28.31 12.77
CA ALA A 168 -22.87 -28.36 13.41
C ALA A 168 -21.74 -27.92 12.47
N VAL A 169 -21.75 -28.34 11.19
CA VAL A 169 -20.78 -27.92 10.18
C VAL A 169 -20.91 -26.41 9.91
N ARG A 170 -22.15 -25.92 9.77
CA ARG A 170 -22.41 -24.48 9.57
C ARG A 170 -21.90 -23.65 10.76
N THR A 171 -22.19 -24.12 11.99
CA THR A 171 -21.73 -23.44 13.21
C THR A 171 -20.20 -23.40 13.30
N ASN A 172 -19.51 -24.48 12.90
CA ASN A 172 -18.05 -24.48 12.85
C ASN A 172 -17.51 -23.45 11.86
N VAL A 173 -18.08 -23.36 10.65
CA VAL A 173 -17.68 -22.34 9.64
C VAL A 173 -17.89 -20.92 10.20
N ALA A 174 -19.03 -20.66 10.83
CA ALA A 174 -19.31 -19.36 11.46
C ALA A 174 -18.31 -19.03 12.58
N ASN A 175 -18.04 -19.99 13.46
CA ASN A 175 -17.07 -19.80 14.54
C ASN A 175 -15.65 -19.53 14.00
N GLU A 176 -15.25 -20.22 12.95
CA GLU A 176 -13.97 -19.97 12.31
C GLU A 176 -13.91 -18.57 11.70
N LEU A 177 -14.96 -18.12 10.99
CA LEU A 177 -15.05 -16.75 10.48
C LEU A 177 -14.96 -15.71 11.61
N LEU A 178 -15.66 -15.92 12.71
CA LEU A 178 -15.64 -15.03 13.86
C LEU A 178 -14.29 -15.03 14.61
N ASN A 179 -13.45 -16.04 14.43
CA ASN A 179 -12.10 -16.14 15.01
C ASN A 179 -10.98 -15.73 14.05
N MET A 180 -11.32 -15.41 12.79
CA MET A 180 -10.33 -15.23 11.74
C MET A 180 -9.69 -13.84 11.80
N TRP A 181 -8.36 -13.83 11.67
CA TRP A 181 -7.55 -12.68 11.33
C TRP A 181 -6.59 -13.10 10.22
N GLY A 182 -6.82 -12.59 9.00
CA GLY A 182 -5.99 -12.90 7.84
C GLY A 182 -4.74 -12.02 7.75
N ASP A 183 -3.88 -12.34 6.79
CA ASP A 183 -2.72 -11.52 6.51
C ASP A 183 -3.12 -10.17 5.88
N PRO A 184 -2.48 -9.07 6.29
CA PRO A 184 -2.67 -7.73 5.71
C PRO A 184 -1.60 -7.43 4.64
N LEU A 185 -1.28 -8.36 3.75
CA LEU A 185 -0.14 -8.35 2.83
C LEU A 185 0.08 -7.01 2.11
N HIS A 186 -0.99 -6.41 1.57
CA HIS A 186 -0.91 -5.14 0.83
C HIS A 186 -1.70 -4.00 1.49
N SER A 187 -2.34 -4.26 2.61
CA SER A 187 -3.10 -3.26 3.36
C SER A 187 -2.18 -2.49 4.29
N ARG A 188 -2.17 -1.17 4.15
CA ARG A 188 -1.53 -0.28 5.11
C ARG A 188 -2.55 0.18 6.14
N PRO A 189 -2.22 0.19 7.44
CA PRO A 189 -3.11 0.74 8.46
C PRO A 189 -3.48 2.19 8.17
N LEU A 190 -4.77 2.51 8.26
CA LEU A 190 -5.29 3.87 8.13
C LEU A 190 -5.78 4.33 9.49
N MET A 191 -5.12 5.32 10.09
CA MET A 191 -5.58 5.92 11.34
C MET A 191 -6.54 7.08 11.07
N VAL A 192 -7.62 7.13 11.84
CA VAL A 192 -8.62 8.21 11.82
C VAL A 192 -8.87 8.70 13.24
N ASN A 193 -8.76 10.01 13.43
CA ASN A 193 -9.05 10.67 14.69
C ASN A 193 -10.54 11.02 14.82
N TYR A 194 -11.14 10.66 15.96
CA TYR A 194 -12.55 10.91 16.30
C TYR A 194 -12.71 12.00 17.37
N GLY A 195 -11.72 12.89 17.54
CA GLY A 195 -11.68 13.91 18.56
C GLY A 195 -10.84 13.46 19.74
N GLY A 196 -11.24 13.84 20.94
CA GLY A 196 -10.50 13.44 22.14
C GLY A 196 -11.04 14.09 23.41
N THR A 197 -10.38 13.82 24.53
CA THR A 197 -10.72 14.32 25.85
C THR A 197 -9.54 15.01 26.53
N GLY A 198 -9.81 15.97 27.41
CA GLY A 198 -8.76 16.73 28.07
C GLY A 198 -8.36 18.00 27.32
N SER A 199 -7.24 18.61 27.69
CA SER A 199 -6.72 19.82 27.06
C SER A 199 -5.21 19.99 27.33
N GLY A 200 -4.51 20.69 26.43
CA GLY A 200 -3.06 20.89 26.54
C GLY A 200 -2.31 19.56 26.57
N GLU A 201 -1.32 19.43 27.45
CA GLU A 201 -0.51 18.21 27.62
C GLU A 201 -1.30 16.98 28.11
N ASN A 202 -2.54 17.17 28.60
CA ASN A 202 -3.41 16.08 29.02
C ASN A 202 -4.48 15.75 27.98
N PHE A 203 -4.33 16.19 26.73
CA PHE A 203 -5.23 15.81 25.66
C PHE A 203 -4.98 14.36 25.23
N VAL A 204 -6.03 13.54 25.28
CA VAL A 204 -6.03 12.14 24.86
C VAL A 204 -6.91 12.01 23.63
N GLU A 205 -6.31 11.62 22.53
CA GLU A 205 -7.01 11.42 21.27
C GLU A 205 -7.84 10.12 21.26
N ASP A 206 -8.99 10.17 20.61
CA ASP A 206 -9.80 8.99 20.28
C ASP A 206 -9.51 8.60 18.82
N ASN A 207 -8.66 7.61 18.64
CA ASN A 207 -8.18 7.20 17.33
C ASN A 207 -8.64 5.76 17.03
N ILE A 208 -9.04 5.53 15.77
CA ILE A 208 -9.36 4.21 15.23
C ILE A 208 -8.40 3.90 14.08
N VAL A 209 -7.83 2.70 14.08
CA VAL A 209 -7.03 2.18 12.96
C VAL A 209 -7.87 1.19 12.17
N PHE A 210 -7.94 1.45 10.85
CA PHE A 210 -8.58 0.56 9.88
C PHE A 210 -7.52 -0.24 9.12
N VAL A 211 -7.66 -1.56 9.06
CA VAL A 211 -6.76 -2.45 8.31
C VAL A 211 -7.57 -3.56 7.66
N SER A 212 -7.34 -3.81 6.39
CA SER A 212 -7.96 -4.92 5.67
C SER A 212 -7.03 -6.14 5.59
N THR A 213 -7.64 -7.31 5.42
CA THR A 213 -6.93 -8.59 5.42
C THR A 213 -7.41 -9.51 4.32
N ASN A 214 -6.56 -10.45 3.94
CA ASN A 214 -6.90 -11.52 2.98
C ASN A 214 -7.92 -12.54 3.53
N ALA A 215 -8.35 -12.41 4.79
CA ALA A 215 -9.58 -13.04 5.26
C ALA A 215 -10.86 -12.43 4.68
N GLY A 216 -10.75 -11.40 3.84
CA GLY A 216 -11.88 -10.70 3.24
C GLY A 216 -12.53 -9.69 4.19
N MET A 217 -11.82 -9.26 5.23
CA MET A 217 -12.35 -8.37 6.27
C MET A 217 -11.56 -7.07 6.36
N LEU A 218 -12.28 -5.97 6.57
CA LEU A 218 -11.76 -4.72 7.13
C LEU A 218 -12.01 -4.74 8.65
N HIS A 219 -10.98 -4.43 9.42
CA HIS A 219 -11.03 -4.33 10.87
C HIS A 219 -10.92 -2.88 11.31
N ALA A 220 -11.76 -2.44 12.24
CA ALA A 220 -11.72 -1.13 12.90
C ALA A 220 -11.25 -1.32 14.33
N ILE A 221 -10.04 -0.89 14.66
CA ILE A 221 -9.37 -1.18 15.94
C ILE A 221 -9.22 0.12 16.74
N ASP A 222 -9.67 0.10 17.98
CA ASP A 222 -9.44 1.17 18.95
C ASP A 222 -7.96 1.22 19.36
N THR A 223 -7.30 2.34 19.10
CA THR A 223 -5.87 2.47 19.37
C THR A 223 -5.53 2.48 20.84
N SER A 224 -6.47 2.86 21.71
CA SER A 224 -6.23 2.93 23.16
C SER A 224 -6.03 1.55 23.80
N ASN A 225 -6.74 0.53 23.30
CA ASN A 225 -6.79 -0.79 23.93
C ASN A 225 -6.64 -1.99 22.99
N GLY A 226 -6.65 -1.77 21.66
CA GLY A 226 -6.55 -2.82 20.65
C GLY A 226 -7.86 -3.60 20.40
N ASP A 227 -8.96 -3.19 20.99
CA ASP A 227 -10.25 -3.87 20.82
C ASP A 227 -10.87 -3.55 19.45
N GLU A 228 -11.42 -4.55 18.79
CA GLU A 228 -12.13 -4.37 17.53
C GLU A 228 -13.51 -3.73 17.77
N LYS A 229 -13.75 -2.54 17.20
CA LYS A 229 -15.07 -1.87 17.23
C LYS A 229 -16.05 -2.57 16.31
N PHE A 230 -15.60 -2.89 15.10
CA PHE A 230 -16.33 -3.72 14.14
C PHE A 230 -15.38 -4.33 13.12
N ALA A 231 -15.87 -5.35 12.40
CA ALA A 231 -15.29 -5.82 11.15
C ALA A 231 -16.33 -5.71 10.03
N PHE A 232 -15.89 -5.50 8.80
CA PHE A 232 -16.72 -5.47 7.59
C PHE A 232 -16.24 -6.51 6.59
N MET A 233 -17.16 -7.33 6.07
CA MET A 233 -16.90 -8.32 5.02
C MET A 233 -17.87 -8.09 3.84
N PRO A 234 -17.37 -7.75 2.63
CA PRO A 234 -18.20 -7.67 1.44
C PRO A 234 -18.85 -9.02 1.08
N TYR A 235 -20.02 -8.94 0.44
CA TYR A 235 -20.78 -10.11 -0.03
C TYR A 235 -19.92 -11.11 -0.82
N GLU A 236 -19.03 -10.61 -1.65
CA GLU A 236 -18.14 -11.39 -2.53
C GLU A 236 -17.25 -12.36 -1.75
N PHE A 237 -16.94 -12.06 -0.49
CA PHE A 237 -16.10 -12.92 0.35
C PHE A 237 -16.89 -13.86 1.24
N ILE A 238 -18.15 -13.59 1.52
CA ILE A 238 -19.01 -14.51 2.29
C ILE A 238 -19.16 -15.85 1.59
N SER A 239 -19.36 -15.83 0.26
CA SER A 239 -19.42 -17.06 -0.53
C SER A 239 -18.10 -17.83 -0.55
N LYS A 240 -16.97 -17.19 -0.22
CA LYS A 240 -15.65 -17.83 -0.10
C LYS A 240 -15.34 -18.28 1.33
N ALA A 241 -16.24 -18.01 2.29
CA ALA A 241 -16.01 -18.27 3.71
C ALA A 241 -15.57 -19.71 3.99
N SER A 242 -16.21 -20.70 3.37
CA SER A 242 -15.82 -22.11 3.51
C SER A 242 -14.41 -22.39 2.98
N SER A 243 -13.97 -21.69 1.93
CA SER A 243 -12.61 -21.88 1.39
C SER A 243 -11.52 -21.35 2.33
N TYR A 244 -11.82 -20.31 3.11
CA TYR A 244 -10.92 -19.82 4.16
C TYR A 244 -10.83 -20.76 5.36
N THR A 245 -11.89 -21.53 5.64
CA THR A 245 -12.00 -22.37 6.82
C THR A 245 -11.57 -23.83 6.56
N VAL A 246 -11.86 -24.38 5.38
CA VAL A 246 -11.63 -25.79 5.04
C VAL A 246 -10.26 -26.01 4.37
N ASN A 247 -9.69 -25.03 3.69
CA ASN A 247 -8.46 -25.18 2.92
C ASN A 247 -7.17 -24.86 3.71
N ARG A 248 -7.16 -25.07 5.01
CA ARG A 248 -5.92 -25.05 5.81
C ARG A 248 -5.01 -26.27 5.57
N LEU A 249 -5.40 -27.17 4.67
CA LEU A 249 -4.59 -28.32 4.32
C LEU A 249 -3.48 -27.90 3.35
N PRO A 250 -2.26 -28.41 3.53
CA PRO A 250 -1.17 -28.22 2.58
C PRO A 250 -1.63 -28.59 1.17
N LEU A 251 -1.31 -27.74 0.21
CA LEU A 251 -1.72 -27.92 -1.17
C LEU A 251 -0.89 -29.03 -1.81
N ALA A 252 -1.36 -30.27 -1.71
CA ALA A 252 -0.78 -31.36 -2.46
C ALA A 252 -0.96 -31.13 -3.96
N GLY A 253 0.15 -30.89 -4.67
CA GLY A 253 0.26 -30.87 -6.12
C GLY A 253 -0.20 -29.61 -6.81
N GLY A 254 0.73 -28.71 -7.10
CA GLY A 254 0.73 -27.76 -8.22
C GLY A 254 -0.29 -26.61 -8.17
N ASN A 255 0.19 -25.38 -8.32
CA ASN A 255 -0.56 -24.18 -8.74
C ASN A 255 -1.80 -23.74 -7.93
N LYS A 256 -1.84 -23.89 -6.62
CA LYS A 256 -2.84 -23.18 -5.85
C LYS A 256 -2.27 -21.84 -5.39
N ARG A 257 -2.79 -20.77 -5.99
CA ARG A 257 -2.51 -19.39 -5.62
C ARG A 257 -3.11 -19.10 -4.25
N GLN A 258 -2.47 -18.19 -3.49
CA GLN A 258 -3.05 -17.63 -2.26
C GLN A 258 -4.49 -17.15 -2.54
N THR A 259 -5.38 -17.35 -1.58
CA THR A 259 -6.74 -16.80 -1.68
C THR A 259 -6.71 -15.34 -1.23
N TYR A 260 -6.89 -14.42 -2.16
CA TYR A 260 -6.96 -13.01 -1.85
C TYR A 260 -8.36 -12.60 -1.40
N GLY A 261 -8.41 -11.80 -0.34
CA GLY A 261 -9.60 -11.20 0.23
C GLY A 261 -9.68 -9.70 -0.02
N LEU A 262 -9.90 -8.94 1.05
CA LEU A 262 -9.89 -7.47 1.02
C LEU A 262 -8.43 -7.01 1.18
N ASP A 263 -7.72 -6.91 0.06
CA ASP A 263 -6.24 -6.82 0.02
C ASP A 263 -5.73 -5.38 -0.20
N GLY A 264 -6.64 -4.41 -0.33
CA GLY A 264 -6.30 -3.01 -0.64
C GLY A 264 -6.16 -2.12 0.59
N SER A 265 -5.38 -1.04 0.44
CA SER A 265 -5.33 0.05 1.42
C SER A 265 -6.55 0.96 1.29
N TRP A 266 -6.90 1.64 2.38
CA TRP A 266 -8.05 2.54 2.46
C TRP A 266 -7.61 4.01 2.54
N SER A 267 -8.49 4.91 2.13
CA SER A 267 -8.35 6.35 2.29
C SER A 267 -9.56 6.93 3.03
N VAL A 268 -9.47 8.17 3.49
CA VAL A 268 -10.50 8.79 4.32
C VAL A 268 -10.85 10.20 3.84
N LEU A 269 -12.13 10.50 3.86
CA LEU A 269 -12.70 11.84 3.89
C LEU A 269 -13.15 12.11 5.33
N ARG A 270 -12.51 13.09 6.00
CA ARG A 270 -12.87 13.50 7.35
C ARG A 270 -13.26 14.98 7.34
N VAL A 271 -14.48 15.27 7.76
CA VAL A 271 -14.94 16.63 8.05
C VAL A 271 -14.78 16.83 9.56
N PRO A 272 -13.89 17.73 9.99
CA PRO A 272 -13.63 17.95 11.42
C PRO A 272 -14.85 18.52 12.13
N GLY A 273 -14.94 18.28 13.45
CA GLY A 273 -15.86 19.00 14.33
C GLY A 273 -15.41 20.45 14.56
N ALA A 274 -16.15 21.20 15.35
CA ALA A 274 -15.89 22.62 15.61
C ALA A 274 -14.54 22.87 16.32
N THR A 275 -14.10 21.91 17.14
CA THR A 275 -12.81 21.92 17.83
C THR A 275 -12.10 20.59 17.68
N ILE A 276 -10.82 20.50 18.06
CA ILE A 276 -10.04 19.24 18.03
C ILE A 276 -10.55 18.19 19.00
N GLN A 277 -11.28 18.60 20.04
CA GLN A 277 -11.93 17.71 21.01
C GLN A 277 -13.21 17.10 20.48
N ASP A 278 -13.88 17.78 19.55
CA ASP A 278 -15.16 17.33 19.05
C ASP A 278 -15.03 16.15 18.10
N ALA A 279 -16.02 15.27 18.14
CA ALA A 279 -16.16 14.25 17.14
C ALA A 279 -16.29 14.88 15.74
N PRO A 280 -15.75 14.24 14.69
CA PRO A 280 -15.89 14.72 13.32
C PRO A 280 -17.37 14.75 12.92
N GLU A 281 -17.76 15.75 12.11
CA GLU A 281 -19.11 15.83 11.55
C GLU A 281 -19.37 14.71 10.55
N LYS A 282 -18.33 14.28 9.82
CA LYS A 282 -18.40 13.19 8.84
C LYS A 282 -17.08 12.46 8.73
N VAL A 283 -17.16 11.13 8.69
CA VAL A 283 -16.04 10.24 8.35
C VAL A 283 -16.50 9.22 7.34
N MET A 284 -15.89 9.27 6.16
CA MET A 284 -16.09 8.29 5.09
C MET A 284 -14.76 7.62 4.78
N ILE A 285 -14.74 6.30 4.68
CA ILE A 285 -13.54 5.58 4.24
C ILE A 285 -13.80 4.85 2.93
N TYR A 286 -12.76 4.80 2.08
CA TYR A 286 -12.85 4.26 0.72
C TYR A 286 -11.76 3.23 0.49
N GLY A 287 -12.11 2.07 -0.03
CA GLY A 287 -11.14 1.02 -0.31
C GLY A 287 -11.58 0.05 -1.38
N GLY A 288 -10.59 -0.60 -1.99
CA GLY A 288 -10.78 -1.61 -3.04
C GLY A 288 -10.40 -3.01 -2.57
N MET A 289 -10.74 -3.98 -3.38
CA MET A 289 -10.43 -5.41 -3.14
C MET A 289 -9.02 -5.79 -3.56
N ARG A 290 -8.34 -4.96 -4.35
CA ARG A 290 -7.05 -5.24 -4.97
C ARG A 290 -7.06 -6.61 -5.67
N ARG A 291 -6.21 -7.58 -5.28
CA ARG A 291 -6.22 -8.92 -5.87
C ARG A 291 -7.49 -9.73 -5.58
N GLY A 292 -8.27 -9.34 -4.59
CA GLY A 292 -9.53 -10.03 -4.23
C GLY A 292 -10.68 -9.84 -5.21
N GLY A 293 -10.64 -8.78 -6.02
CA GLY A 293 -11.72 -8.51 -6.97
C GLY A 293 -11.68 -7.11 -7.61
N ASN A 294 -12.81 -6.72 -8.19
CA ASN A 294 -12.96 -5.51 -8.99
C ASN A 294 -14.02 -4.54 -8.44
N SER A 295 -14.20 -4.51 -7.11
CA SER A 295 -15.13 -3.58 -6.46
C SER A 295 -14.41 -2.56 -5.58
N TYR A 296 -14.96 -1.33 -5.54
CA TYR A 296 -14.66 -0.31 -4.54
C TYR A 296 -15.84 -0.11 -3.62
N PHE A 297 -15.56 0.24 -2.37
CA PHE A 297 -16.53 0.46 -1.31
C PHE A 297 -16.31 1.82 -0.66
N ALA A 298 -17.40 2.48 -0.28
CA ALA A 298 -17.40 3.59 0.66
C ALA A 298 -18.21 3.21 1.89
N LEU A 299 -17.59 3.31 3.05
CA LEU A 299 -18.27 3.14 4.33
C LEU A 299 -18.40 4.49 5.03
N ASP A 300 -19.60 4.80 5.49
CA ASP A 300 -19.81 5.85 6.46
C ASP A 300 -19.50 5.28 7.85
N VAL A 301 -18.43 5.76 8.42
CA VAL A 301 -17.96 5.38 9.75
C VAL A 301 -17.98 6.55 10.73
N THR A 302 -18.78 7.59 10.44
CA THR A 302 -18.97 8.74 11.35
C THR A 302 -19.31 8.27 12.75
N ASN A 303 -20.18 7.25 12.83
CA ASN A 303 -20.38 6.49 14.06
C ASN A 303 -19.71 5.12 13.93
N VAL A 304 -18.52 4.97 14.49
CA VAL A 304 -17.74 3.72 14.43
C VAL A 304 -18.44 2.51 15.04
N THR A 305 -19.48 2.72 15.88
CA THR A 305 -20.26 1.61 16.45
C THR A 305 -21.44 1.17 15.58
N SER A 306 -21.76 1.92 14.54
CA SER A 306 -22.86 1.65 13.60
C SER A 306 -22.44 2.09 12.19
N PRO A 307 -21.50 1.36 11.54
CA PRO A 307 -21.06 1.69 10.20
C PRO A 307 -22.19 1.48 9.18
N GLU A 308 -22.16 2.24 8.08
CA GLU A 308 -23.10 2.11 6.98
C GLU A 308 -22.35 1.97 5.65
N LEU A 309 -22.87 1.17 4.71
CA LEU A 309 -22.38 1.18 3.33
C LEU A 309 -23.01 2.37 2.62
N ALA A 310 -22.19 3.35 2.24
CA ALA A 310 -22.65 4.49 1.47
C ALA A 310 -22.85 4.11 -0.01
N TRP A 311 -21.84 3.45 -0.59
CA TRP A 311 -21.91 2.95 -1.97
C TRP A 311 -20.92 1.81 -2.22
N GLN A 312 -21.21 1.05 -3.28
CA GLN A 312 -20.32 0.07 -3.89
C GLN A 312 -20.30 0.27 -5.40
N ILE A 313 -19.11 0.31 -5.97
CA ILE A 313 -18.88 0.35 -7.43
C ILE A 313 -18.27 -0.99 -7.84
N SER A 314 -18.80 -1.60 -8.90
CA SER A 314 -18.30 -2.87 -9.44
C SER A 314 -17.88 -2.72 -10.91
N GLY A 315 -16.72 -3.27 -11.26
CA GLY A 315 -16.20 -3.34 -12.63
C GLY A 315 -16.95 -4.30 -13.58
N SER A 316 -18.15 -4.72 -13.19
CA SER A 316 -18.91 -5.71 -13.98
C SER A 316 -19.95 -5.07 -14.91
N THR A 317 -20.34 -3.82 -14.68
CA THR A 317 -21.49 -3.19 -15.36
C THR A 317 -21.36 -1.67 -15.44
N GLY A 318 -22.14 -1.07 -16.35
CA GLY A 318 -22.33 0.37 -16.47
C GLY A 318 -21.05 1.12 -16.87
N ASP A 319 -20.88 2.30 -16.29
CA ASP A 319 -19.77 3.22 -16.60
C ASP A 319 -18.40 2.66 -16.19
N PHE A 320 -18.36 1.61 -15.38
CA PHE A 320 -17.13 1.01 -14.83
C PHE A 320 -16.79 -0.34 -15.49
N VAL A 321 -17.37 -0.66 -16.64
CA VAL A 321 -17.22 -1.97 -17.32
C VAL A 321 -15.76 -2.30 -17.67
N ASP A 322 -14.91 -1.29 -17.89
CA ASP A 322 -13.48 -1.47 -18.18
C ASP A 322 -12.60 -1.58 -16.93
N MET A 323 -13.16 -1.47 -15.75
CA MET A 323 -12.41 -1.60 -14.51
C MET A 323 -11.95 -3.05 -14.30
N GLY A 324 -10.64 -3.21 -14.04
CA GLY A 324 -10.00 -4.46 -13.64
C GLY A 324 -10.02 -4.67 -12.12
N GLN A 325 -9.07 -5.46 -11.62
CA GLN A 325 -8.86 -5.58 -10.17
C GLN A 325 -8.49 -4.22 -9.57
N THR A 326 -9.09 -3.87 -8.42
CA THR A 326 -9.03 -2.53 -7.83
C THR A 326 -7.75 -2.28 -7.02
N TRP A 327 -6.61 -2.23 -7.73
CA TRP A 327 -5.29 -2.07 -7.11
C TRP A 327 -5.00 -0.62 -6.69
N SER A 328 -5.55 0.35 -7.40
CA SER A 328 -5.38 1.77 -7.10
C SER A 328 -5.97 2.12 -5.74
N THR A 329 -5.16 2.62 -4.81
CA THR A 329 -5.69 3.17 -3.55
C THR A 329 -6.43 4.47 -3.87
N PRO A 330 -7.72 4.58 -3.52
CA PRO A 330 -8.51 5.76 -3.80
C PRO A 330 -7.90 7.05 -3.23
N LYS A 331 -7.98 8.14 -3.97
CA LYS A 331 -7.55 9.48 -3.51
C LYS A 331 -8.75 10.36 -3.32
N VAL A 332 -8.86 10.97 -2.15
CA VAL A 332 -9.90 11.95 -1.84
C VAL A 332 -9.41 13.34 -2.20
N ALA A 333 -10.24 14.10 -2.92
CA ALA A 333 -9.90 15.45 -3.36
C ALA A 333 -11.16 16.30 -3.49
N LEU A 334 -10.99 17.63 -3.72
CA LEU A 334 -12.05 18.49 -4.21
C LEU A 334 -11.86 18.72 -5.71
N PHE A 335 -12.92 18.48 -6.45
CA PHE A 335 -13.00 18.76 -7.88
C PHE A 335 -13.60 20.16 -8.11
N PRO A 336 -13.52 20.73 -9.32
CA PRO A 336 -14.11 22.05 -9.62
C PRO A 336 -15.54 22.18 -9.11
N GLY A 337 -15.87 23.34 -8.58
CA GLY A 337 -17.12 23.55 -7.83
C GLY A 337 -17.07 23.06 -6.39
N ARG A 338 -15.89 22.68 -5.90
CA ARG A 338 -15.60 22.14 -4.55
C ARG A 338 -16.37 20.86 -4.23
N VAL A 339 -16.61 20.06 -5.26
CA VAL A 339 -17.28 18.75 -5.13
C VAL A 339 -16.29 17.75 -4.51
N PRO A 340 -16.59 17.14 -3.37
CA PRO A 340 -15.74 16.08 -2.82
C PRO A 340 -15.81 14.85 -3.71
N VAL A 341 -14.66 14.39 -4.15
CA VAL A 341 -14.53 13.25 -5.06
C VAL A 341 -13.55 12.20 -4.55
N VAL A 342 -13.69 11.00 -5.10
CA VAL A 342 -12.74 9.90 -4.98
C VAL A 342 -12.20 9.58 -6.36
N ILE A 343 -10.87 9.55 -6.49
CA ILE A 343 -10.15 9.37 -7.76
C ILE A 343 -9.38 8.06 -7.70
N PHE A 344 -9.49 7.21 -8.73
CA PHE A 344 -8.78 5.94 -8.82
C PHE A 344 -8.50 5.52 -10.26
N GLY A 345 -7.43 4.75 -10.44
CA GLY A 345 -7.09 4.11 -11.72
C GLY A 345 -8.02 2.95 -12.04
N GLY A 346 -8.12 2.61 -13.30
CA GLY A 346 -8.95 1.51 -13.81
C GLY A 346 -8.55 0.13 -13.29
N GLY A 347 -7.35 0.00 -12.72
CA GLY A 347 -6.92 -1.19 -12.02
C GLY A 347 -6.06 -2.13 -12.86
N TYR A 348 -6.01 -3.38 -12.46
CA TYR A 348 -5.10 -4.41 -12.97
C TYR A 348 -5.83 -5.49 -13.73
N SER A 349 -5.31 -5.91 -14.88
CA SER A 349 -5.82 -7.04 -15.68
C SER A 349 -4.97 -8.29 -15.48
N PRO A 350 -5.43 -9.27 -14.67
CA PRO A 350 -4.68 -10.52 -14.48
C PRO A 350 -4.51 -11.31 -15.77
N ALA A 351 -5.50 -11.26 -16.68
CA ALA A 351 -5.45 -11.96 -17.96
C ALA A 351 -4.32 -11.46 -18.86
N ASP A 352 -3.92 -10.19 -18.69
CA ASP A 352 -2.88 -9.58 -19.51
C ASP A 352 -1.49 -9.62 -18.85
N HIS A 353 -1.39 -9.71 -17.51
CA HIS A 353 -0.14 -9.50 -16.81
C HIS A 353 0.30 -10.62 -15.86
N ASP A 354 -0.59 -11.56 -15.47
CA ASP A 354 -0.21 -12.64 -14.56
C ASP A 354 0.64 -13.73 -15.24
N ASP A 355 0.39 -14.03 -16.52
CA ASP A 355 1.07 -15.12 -17.23
C ASP A 355 1.83 -14.65 -18.49
N HIS A 356 1.82 -13.35 -18.79
CA HIS A 356 2.41 -12.80 -20.01
C HIS A 356 3.60 -11.90 -19.72
N LYS A 357 4.77 -12.30 -20.23
CA LYS A 357 6.00 -11.51 -20.15
C LYS A 357 6.09 -10.43 -21.23
N GLU A 358 5.49 -10.68 -22.39
CA GLU A 358 5.55 -9.76 -23.54
C GLU A 358 4.46 -8.68 -23.45
N ARG A 359 4.82 -7.48 -23.90
CA ARG A 359 3.89 -6.36 -23.99
C ARG A 359 2.82 -6.65 -25.02
N ARG A 360 1.56 -6.57 -24.64
CA ARG A 360 0.43 -6.54 -25.57
C ARG A 360 0.25 -5.14 -26.15
N SER A 361 -0.42 -5.06 -27.28
CA SER A 361 -0.79 -3.78 -27.89
C SER A 361 -1.87 -3.05 -27.07
N GLN A 362 -2.66 -3.81 -26.29
CA GLN A 362 -3.77 -3.29 -25.50
C GLN A 362 -4.21 -4.35 -24.49
N ASP A 363 -4.49 -3.90 -23.25
CA ASP A 363 -5.03 -4.73 -22.18
C ASP A 363 -6.56 -4.85 -22.27
N GLU A 364 -7.11 -5.94 -21.72
CA GLU A 364 -8.56 -6.17 -21.73
C GLU A 364 -9.30 -5.27 -20.74
N LYS A 365 -8.64 -4.94 -19.62
CA LYS A 365 -9.22 -4.21 -18.49
C LYS A 365 -8.22 -3.20 -17.91
N GLY A 366 -8.75 -2.25 -17.17
CA GLY A 366 -7.93 -1.36 -16.33
C GLY A 366 -7.44 -0.10 -17.02
N ASN A 367 -7.71 0.09 -18.31
CA ASN A 367 -7.18 1.16 -19.15
C ASN A 367 -8.05 2.44 -19.12
N ALA A 368 -8.39 2.88 -17.93
CA ALA A 368 -9.15 4.09 -17.67
C ALA A 368 -8.76 4.71 -16.32
N ILE A 369 -9.20 5.94 -16.07
CA ILE A 369 -9.25 6.57 -14.74
C ILE A 369 -10.67 7.04 -14.47
N TYR A 370 -11.04 7.08 -13.18
CA TYR A 370 -12.38 7.42 -12.74
C TYR A 370 -12.34 8.44 -11.61
N VAL A 371 -13.25 9.40 -11.67
CA VAL A 371 -13.54 10.38 -10.63
C VAL A 371 -15.01 10.24 -10.27
N VAL A 372 -15.29 9.89 -9.03
CA VAL A 372 -16.66 9.68 -8.54
C VAL A 372 -16.96 10.61 -7.37
N ASN A 373 -18.21 10.98 -7.19
CA ASN A 373 -18.65 11.73 -6.03
C ASN A 373 -18.38 10.93 -4.75
N ALA A 374 -17.68 11.51 -3.79
CA ALA A 374 -17.25 10.85 -2.58
C ALA A 374 -18.42 10.33 -1.73
N LEU A 375 -19.56 11.03 -1.74
CA LEU A 375 -20.71 10.70 -0.90
C LEU A 375 -21.68 9.73 -1.57
N THR A 376 -21.83 9.81 -2.92
CA THR A 376 -22.86 9.03 -3.65
C THR A 376 -22.29 7.92 -4.52
N GLY A 377 -21.00 7.95 -4.88
CA GLY A 377 -20.38 7.02 -5.82
C GLY A 377 -20.76 7.26 -7.30
N GLU A 378 -21.53 8.30 -7.58
CA GLU A 378 -21.90 8.65 -8.96
C GLU A 378 -20.67 9.12 -9.76
N LEU A 379 -20.58 8.72 -11.02
CA LEU A 379 -19.49 9.12 -11.90
C LEU A 379 -19.55 10.63 -12.15
N VAL A 380 -18.44 11.31 -11.83
CA VAL A 380 -18.25 12.75 -12.09
C VAL A 380 -17.49 12.94 -13.39
N TRP A 381 -16.40 12.21 -13.57
CA TRP A 381 -15.59 12.25 -14.78
C TRP A 381 -14.80 10.96 -14.95
N SER A 382 -14.48 10.62 -16.21
CA SER A 382 -13.61 9.50 -16.55
C SER A 382 -12.88 9.73 -17.85
N ALA A 383 -11.70 9.13 -17.98
CA ALA A 383 -10.92 9.10 -19.21
C ALA A 383 -10.46 7.66 -19.51
N GLY A 384 -10.43 7.30 -20.78
CA GLY A 384 -10.01 5.96 -21.21
C GLY A 384 -10.11 5.77 -22.71
N SER A 385 -9.57 4.67 -23.22
CA SER A 385 -9.53 4.41 -24.66
C SER A 385 -10.73 3.61 -25.20
N ARG A 386 -11.40 2.84 -24.37
CA ARG A 386 -12.35 1.82 -24.84
C ARG A 386 -13.78 2.00 -24.39
N ASN A 387 -14.02 2.58 -23.24
CA ASN A 387 -15.36 2.66 -22.69
C ASN A 387 -16.14 3.77 -23.42
N ALA A 388 -17.27 3.41 -24.02
CA ALA A 388 -18.13 4.39 -24.70
C ALA A 388 -18.74 5.42 -23.74
N ASN A 389 -18.74 5.16 -22.43
CA ASN A 389 -19.29 6.04 -21.41
C ASN A 389 -18.25 6.99 -20.79
N VAL A 390 -16.96 6.91 -21.20
CA VAL A 390 -15.95 7.87 -20.75
C VAL A 390 -16.24 9.27 -21.27
N GLN A 391 -16.00 10.29 -20.43
CA GLN A 391 -16.16 11.67 -20.86
C GLN A 391 -15.00 12.14 -21.73
N GLU A 392 -13.79 11.65 -21.47
CA GLU A 392 -12.60 11.94 -22.25
C GLU A 392 -12.09 10.67 -22.94
N THR A 393 -12.03 10.70 -24.28
CA THR A 393 -11.49 9.58 -25.07
C THR A 393 -10.00 9.82 -25.34
N VAL A 394 -9.15 8.94 -24.82
CA VAL A 394 -7.69 9.00 -24.95
C VAL A 394 -7.18 7.71 -25.59
N PRO A 395 -6.96 7.70 -26.91
CA PRO A 395 -6.60 6.48 -27.65
C PRO A 395 -5.31 5.82 -27.15
N GLU A 396 -4.41 6.59 -26.54
CA GLU A 396 -3.14 6.14 -26.00
C GLU A 396 -3.26 5.37 -24.69
N MET A 397 -4.35 5.51 -23.93
CA MET A 397 -4.60 4.79 -22.67
C MET A 397 -4.96 3.33 -22.95
N THR A 398 -4.00 2.57 -23.48
CA THR A 398 -4.23 1.18 -23.94
C THR A 398 -3.89 0.12 -22.89
N HIS A 399 -3.26 0.49 -21.77
CA HIS A 399 -2.79 -0.45 -20.75
C HIS A 399 -3.43 -0.17 -19.39
N SER A 400 -3.42 -1.19 -18.55
CA SER A 400 -3.92 -1.16 -17.18
C SER A 400 -3.22 -0.09 -16.34
N ILE A 401 -3.99 0.63 -15.51
CA ILE A 401 -3.53 1.68 -14.59
C ILE A 401 -3.79 1.19 -13.15
N PRO A 402 -2.91 0.33 -12.59
CA PRO A 402 -3.08 -0.19 -11.24
C PRO A 402 -2.60 0.78 -10.17
N GLY A 403 -1.72 1.71 -10.51
CA GLY A 403 -1.17 2.70 -9.60
C GLY A 403 -2.21 3.68 -9.07
N SER A 404 -1.95 4.24 -7.89
CA SER A 404 -2.74 5.36 -7.39
C SER A 404 -2.44 6.61 -8.20
N ILE A 405 -3.40 7.53 -8.23
CA ILE A 405 -3.29 8.78 -8.98
C ILE A 405 -2.64 9.84 -8.09
N ALA A 406 -1.64 10.54 -8.59
CA ALA A 406 -1.09 11.72 -7.91
C ALA A 406 -1.98 12.93 -8.20
N VAL A 407 -2.41 13.61 -7.14
CA VAL A 407 -3.30 14.77 -7.21
C VAL A 407 -2.50 16.03 -6.92
N VAL A 408 -2.60 17.02 -7.77
CA VAL A 408 -1.85 18.27 -7.68
C VAL A 408 -2.81 19.46 -7.72
N ASP A 409 -2.60 20.37 -6.77
CA ASP A 409 -3.22 21.68 -6.64
C ASP A 409 -2.09 22.71 -6.81
N VAL A 410 -2.06 23.43 -7.92
CA VAL A 410 -0.96 24.35 -8.31
C VAL A 410 -1.03 25.66 -7.57
N ASP A 411 -2.23 26.23 -7.44
CA ASP A 411 -2.45 27.55 -6.87
C ASP A 411 -2.82 27.51 -5.37
N ALA A 412 -2.93 26.30 -4.82
CA ALA A 412 -3.22 26.02 -3.42
C ALA A 412 -4.61 26.54 -2.96
N ASP A 413 -5.59 26.55 -3.87
CA ASP A 413 -6.98 26.90 -3.56
C ASP A 413 -7.76 25.73 -2.95
N GLY A 414 -7.16 24.56 -2.92
CA GLY A 414 -7.71 23.30 -2.40
C GLY A 414 -8.47 22.48 -3.44
N VAL A 415 -8.56 22.91 -4.69
CA VAL A 415 -9.19 22.18 -5.79
C VAL A 415 -8.11 21.54 -6.66
N VAL A 416 -8.43 20.42 -7.27
CA VAL A 416 -7.51 19.72 -8.15
C VAL A 416 -7.32 20.48 -9.45
N ASP A 417 -6.05 20.70 -9.84
CA ASP A 417 -5.68 21.22 -11.15
C ASP A 417 -5.15 20.12 -12.07
N HIS A 418 -4.35 19.22 -11.54
CA HIS A 418 -3.73 18.15 -12.34
C HIS A 418 -3.76 16.80 -11.65
N LEU A 419 -3.85 15.75 -12.47
CA LEU A 419 -3.68 14.36 -12.06
C LEU A 419 -2.52 13.76 -12.84
N TYR A 420 -1.57 13.10 -12.14
CA TYR A 420 -0.51 12.34 -12.79
C TYR A 420 -0.69 10.85 -12.52
N PHE A 421 -0.55 10.04 -13.57
CA PHE A 421 -0.71 8.59 -13.48
C PHE A 421 0.10 7.87 -14.56
N ALA A 422 0.38 6.60 -14.31
CA ALA A 422 1.17 5.78 -15.20
C ALA A 422 0.54 4.39 -15.38
N ASP A 423 0.90 3.71 -16.46
CA ASP A 423 0.31 2.43 -16.84
C ASP A 423 1.35 1.30 -16.97
N LEU A 424 0.84 0.08 -17.21
CA LEU A 424 1.67 -1.12 -17.41
C LEU A 424 2.28 -1.22 -18.82
N GLY A 425 1.96 -0.28 -19.70
CA GLY A 425 2.62 -0.10 -20.99
C GLY A 425 3.87 0.78 -20.91
N GLY A 426 4.20 1.28 -19.72
CA GLY A 426 5.33 2.19 -19.51
C GLY A 426 5.05 3.61 -19.96
N GLN A 427 3.80 4.05 -19.88
CA GLN A 427 3.35 5.37 -20.26
C GLN A 427 3.10 6.22 -19.01
N LEU A 428 3.41 7.52 -19.10
CA LEU A 428 3.12 8.52 -18.07
C LEU A 428 2.17 9.57 -18.65
N PHE A 429 1.09 9.84 -17.95
CA PHE A 429 0.04 10.79 -18.35
C PHE A 429 -0.12 11.90 -17.33
N ARG A 430 -0.65 13.05 -17.81
CA ARG A 430 -1.21 14.12 -17.00
C ARG A 430 -2.64 14.40 -17.46
N ALA A 431 -3.57 14.52 -16.52
CA ALA A 431 -4.88 15.09 -16.79
C ALA A 431 -4.92 16.51 -16.26
N ASP A 432 -5.33 17.45 -17.12
CA ASP A 432 -5.54 18.85 -16.78
C ASP A 432 -7.03 19.04 -16.48
N ILE A 433 -7.34 19.47 -15.26
CA ILE A 433 -8.71 19.64 -14.76
C ILE A 433 -9.05 21.13 -14.84
N ASP A 434 -9.78 21.52 -15.87
CA ASP A 434 -10.09 22.93 -16.12
C ASP A 434 -11.58 23.23 -15.91
N GLY A 435 -11.84 24.14 -14.96
CA GLY A 435 -13.16 24.68 -14.69
C GLY A 435 -14.22 23.65 -14.28
N SER A 436 -15.47 24.07 -14.19
CA SER A 436 -16.59 23.22 -13.73
C SER A 436 -17.20 22.33 -14.84
N ALA A 437 -16.80 22.51 -16.08
CA ALA A 437 -17.31 21.72 -17.21
C ALA A 437 -16.35 20.58 -17.54
N SER A 438 -16.77 19.33 -17.35
CA SER A 438 -15.98 18.13 -17.65
C SER A 438 -15.47 18.06 -19.11
N ALA A 439 -16.14 18.74 -20.04
CA ALA A 439 -15.71 18.83 -21.43
C ALA A 439 -14.41 19.64 -21.64
N ASN A 440 -13.95 20.38 -20.61
CA ASN A 440 -12.70 21.13 -20.64
C ASN A 440 -11.51 20.33 -20.09
N HIS A 441 -11.78 19.22 -19.42
CA HIS A 441 -10.71 18.37 -18.88
C HIS A 441 -10.00 17.67 -20.03
N LYS A 442 -8.68 17.55 -19.96
CA LYS A 442 -7.86 16.98 -21.02
C LYS A 442 -6.81 16.05 -20.46
N VAL A 443 -6.61 14.90 -21.07
CA VAL A 443 -5.52 13.98 -20.75
C VAL A 443 -4.45 14.04 -21.82
N GLU A 444 -3.20 14.17 -21.40
CA GLU A 444 -2.02 14.22 -22.26
C GLU A 444 -1.05 13.09 -21.91
N LEU A 445 -0.54 12.39 -22.94
CA LEU A 445 0.58 11.47 -22.82
C LEU A 445 1.87 12.29 -22.73
N LEU A 446 2.54 12.25 -21.57
CA LEU A 446 3.79 12.98 -21.34
C LEU A 446 5.01 12.21 -21.80
N ALA A 447 5.04 10.88 -21.56
CA ALA A 447 6.19 10.04 -21.88
C ALA A 447 5.79 8.60 -22.21
N GLN A 448 6.55 8.00 -23.15
CA GLN A 448 6.50 6.58 -23.52
C GLN A 448 7.85 5.96 -23.17
N LEU A 449 7.96 5.32 -22.01
CA LEU A 449 9.19 4.79 -21.41
C LEU A 449 9.27 3.26 -21.43
N GLY A 450 8.15 2.60 -21.73
CA GLY A 450 8.07 1.16 -21.98
C GLY A 450 8.45 0.81 -23.41
N GLY A 451 9.07 -0.34 -23.57
CA GLY A 451 9.48 -0.91 -24.87
C GLY A 451 9.02 -2.34 -25.02
N THR A 452 9.80 -3.16 -25.70
CA THR A 452 9.62 -4.60 -25.88
C THR A 452 10.85 -5.35 -25.36
N GLY A 453 10.70 -6.66 -25.09
CA GLY A 453 11.80 -7.48 -24.56
C GLY A 453 12.28 -6.98 -23.20
N GLU A 454 13.58 -6.85 -23.03
CA GLU A 454 14.21 -6.36 -21.80
C GLU A 454 13.77 -4.94 -21.39
N ASN A 455 13.28 -4.15 -22.32
CA ASN A 455 12.79 -2.80 -22.07
C ASN A 455 11.28 -2.74 -21.79
N HIS A 456 10.61 -3.87 -21.60
CA HIS A 456 9.19 -3.90 -21.24
C HIS A 456 8.97 -3.45 -19.80
N ARG A 457 9.15 -2.15 -19.55
CA ARG A 457 8.97 -1.50 -18.25
C ARG A 457 7.50 -1.31 -17.96
N ARG A 458 7.12 -1.52 -16.69
CA ARG A 458 5.74 -1.40 -16.20
C ARG A 458 5.72 -0.51 -14.97
N PHE A 459 4.73 0.38 -14.89
CA PHE A 459 4.55 1.24 -13.73
C PHE A 459 3.34 0.80 -12.91
N TYR A 460 3.60 0.17 -11.78
CA TYR A 460 2.56 -0.32 -10.87
C TYR A 460 2.19 0.66 -9.79
N GLU A 461 3.05 1.66 -9.56
CA GLU A 461 2.97 2.53 -8.39
C GLU A 461 2.60 3.96 -8.80
N GLN A 462 2.22 4.75 -7.82
CA GLN A 462 1.88 6.16 -7.99
C GLN A 462 3.14 6.96 -8.38
N PRO A 463 3.09 7.83 -9.41
CA PRO A 463 4.11 8.85 -9.62
C PRO A 463 4.18 9.83 -8.44
N THR A 464 5.38 10.26 -8.07
CA THR A 464 5.57 11.29 -7.05
C THR A 464 5.89 12.62 -7.71
N VAL A 465 5.09 13.63 -7.41
CA VAL A 465 5.21 14.96 -8.01
C VAL A 465 5.79 15.92 -6.99
N SER A 466 6.91 16.55 -7.32
CA SER A 466 7.61 17.50 -6.46
C SER A 466 7.71 18.85 -7.15
N TYR A 467 7.36 19.92 -6.44
CA TYR A 467 7.54 21.27 -6.92
C TYR A 467 8.97 21.74 -6.69
N VAL A 468 9.61 22.19 -7.75
CA VAL A 468 10.97 22.76 -7.70
C VAL A 468 11.00 24.13 -8.37
N ARG A 469 11.74 25.05 -7.81
CA ARG A 469 11.98 26.35 -8.40
C ARG A 469 13.43 26.44 -8.89
N GLU A 470 13.61 26.44 -10.20
CA GLU A 470 14.91 26.63 -10.86
C GLU A 470 15.05 28.09 -11.31
N GLY A 471 15.71 28.92 -10.53
CA GLY A 471 15.80 30.36 -10.80
C GLY A 471 14.42 31.02 -10.83
N ASN A 472 13.99 31.48 -12.02
CA ASN A 472 12.68 32.10 -12.22
C ASN A 472 11.61 31.14 -12.76
N LYS A 473 11.94 29.86 -12.96
CA LYS A 473 11.01 28.87 -13.51
C LYS A 473 10.49 27.97 -12.40
N SER A 474 9.19 27.72 -12.42
CA SER A 474 8.54 26.70 -11.62
C SER A 474 8.40 25.43 -12.45
N ILE A 475 8.73 24.28 -11.88
CA ILE A 475 8.77 23.00 -12.57
C ILE A 475 8.23 21.91 -11.63
N TYR A 476 7.40 21.01 -12.12
CA TYR A 476 7.15 19.75 -11.47
C TYR A 476 8.16 18.69 -11.90
N TYR A 477 8.80 18.09 -10.92
CA TYR A 477 9.61 16.89 -11.09
C TYR A 477 8.74 15.68 -10.77
N VAL A 478 8.49 14.85 -11.77
CA VAL A 478 7.65 13.65 -11.67
C VAL A 478 8.55 12.42 -11.62
N SER A 479 8.67 11.84 -10.43
CA SER A 479 9.51 10.67 -10.15
C SER A 479 8.68 9.40 -10.19
N LEU A 480 9.11 8.38 -10.95
CA LEU A 480 8.47 7.08 -11.02
C LEU A 480 9.50 5.99 -11.30
N ALA A 481 9.30 4.82 -10.71
CA ALA A 481 10.20 3.68 -10.89
C ALA A 481 9.44 2.49 -11.47
N SER A 482 10.07 1.76 -12.37
CA SER A 482 9.46 0.58 -12.98
C SER A 482 9.81 -0.71 -12.22
N GLY A 483 8.95 -1.72 -12.39
CA GLY A 483 9.16 -3.05 -11.83
C GLY A 483 8.07 -4.04 -12.22
N TYR A 484 8.40 -5.31 -12.34
CA TYR A 484 7.43 -6.35 -12.66
C TYR A 484 6.86 -6.98 -11.38
N ARG A 485 5.90 -6.27 -10.75
CA ARG A 485 5.33 -6.64 -9.45
C ARG A 485 4.61 -8.00 -9.44
N SER A 486 3.96 -8.38 -10.54
CA SER A 486 3.29 -9.69 -10.65
C SER A 486 4.28 -10.85 -10.67
N HIS A 487 5.52 -10.58 -11.08
CA HIS A 487 6.60 -11.54 -11.18
C HIS A 487 7.89 -10.96 -10.61
N PRO A 488 8.00 -10.82 -9.28
CA PRO A 488 9.18 -10.20 -8.65
C PRO A 488 10.47 -11.00 -8.91
N LEU A 489 10.35 -12.30 -9.20
CA LEU A 489 11.49 -13.17 -9.54
C LEU A 489 11.92 -13.07 -11.01
N ASP A 490 11.27 -12.26 -11.85
CA ASP A 490 11.68 -12.03 -13.23
C ASP A 490 13.03 -11.31 -13.28
N VAL A 491 13.93 -11.76 -14.16
CA VAL A 491 15.25 -11.16 -14.38
C VAL A 491 15.44 -10.63 -15.82
N ASP A 492 14.44 -10.80 -16.66
CA ASP A 492 14.53 -10.49 -18.09
C ASP A 492 14.31 -8.98 -18.38
N THR A 493 13.64 -8.25 -17.46
CA THR A 493 13.32 -6.83 -17.64
C THR A 493 14.40 -5.95 -17.00
N GLN A 494 14.88 -4.96 -17.74
CA GLN A 494 15.75 -3.89 -17.23
C GLN A 494 14.91 -2.70 -16.78
N ASP A 495 14.67 -2.66 -15.48
CA ASP A 495 13.90 -1.60 -14.86
C ASP A 495 14.73 -0.32 -14.63
N ALA A 496 14.07 0.79 -14.35
CA ALA A 496 14.72 2.07 -14.12
C ALA A 496 13.89 3.01 -13.24
N LEU A 497 14.57 3.94 -12.57
CA LEU A 497 13.98 5.16 -12.03
C LEU A 497 13.99 6.23 -13.11
N PHE A 498 12.89 6.95 -13.26
CA PHE A 498 12.73 8.10 -14.16
C PHE A 498 12.34 9.33 -13.37
N VAL A 499 12.87 10.47 -13.74
CA VAL A 499 12.48 11.78 -13.24
C VAL A 499 12.23 12.69 -14.43
N LEU A 500 10.96 13.01 -14.67
CA LEU A 500 10.51 13.88 -15.76
C LEU A 500 10.31 15.31 -15.25
N ARG A 501 10.71 16.31 -16.04
CA ARG A 501 10.49 17.74 -15.77
C ARG A 501 9.29 18.23 -16.55
N ASP A 502 8.24 18.66 -15.85
CA ASP A 502 7.03 19.22 -16.43
C ASP A 502 6.88 20.71 -16.08
N GLN A 503 6.94 21.57 -17.07
CA GLN A 503 6.82 23.03 -16.93
C GLN A 503 5.45 23.55 -17.42
N VAL A 504 4.66 22.72 -18.08
CA VAL A 504 3.38 23.11 -18.69
C VAL A 504 2.39 23.66 -17.65
N PRO A 505 2.24 23.08 -16.45
CA PRO A 505 1.36 23.59 -15.40
C PRO A 505 1.65 25.03 -14.99
N PHE A 506 2.84 25.55 -15.29
CA PHE A 506 3.28 26.91 -14.97
C PHE A 506 3.37 27.81 -16.22
N GLY A 507 2.63 27.50 -17.29
CA GLY A 507 2.62 28.28 -18.53
C GLY A 507 3.83 28.02 -19.43
N GLY A 508 4.53 26.90 -19.25
CA GLY A 508 5.52 26.38 -20.18
C GLY A 508 4.90 26.02 -21.54
N ALA A 509 5.71 25.99 -22.58
CA ALA A 509 5.26 25.54 -23.90
C ALA A 509 4.85 24.06 -23.86
N GLU A 510 3.80 23.70 -24.60
CA GLU A 510 3.42 22.30 -24.85
C GLU A 510 4.63 21.53 -25.36
N GLN A 511 4.77 20.30 -24.88
CA GLN A 511 5.92 19.45 -25.17
C GLN A 511 5.46 18.19 -25.90
N THR A 512 6.30 17.70 -26.82
CA THR A 512 6.07 16.41 -27.48
C THR A 512 6.21 15.27 -26.49
N VAL A 513 5.56 14.12 -26.78
CA VAL A 513 5.70 12.89 -26.00
C VAL A 513 7.18 12.51 -25.88
N ALA A 514 7.67 12.40 -24.66
CA ALA A 514 9.06 12.04 -24.41
C ALA A 514 9.29 10.54 -24.59
N THR A 515 10.46 10.19 -25.10
CA THR A 515 10.96 8.81 -25.18
C THR A 515 12.23 8.68 -24.38
N LEU A 516 12.79 7.49 -24.24
CA LEU A 516 14.02 7.27 -23.47
C LEU A 516 15.20 8.15 -23.96
N THR A 517 15.24 8.51 -25.24
CA THR A 517 16.27 9.38 -25.81
C THR A 517 16.21 10.84 -25.35
N ASP A 518 15.05 11.23 -24.85
CA ASP A 518 14.79 12.58 -24.32
C ASP A 518 15.19 12.71 -22.84
N PHE A 519 15.76 11.65 -22.24
CA PHE A 519 16.28 11.64 -20.88
C PHE A 519 17.80 11.49 -20.88
N THR A 520 18.45 12.04 -19.86
CA THR A 520 19.88 11.80 -19.59
C THR A 520 20.05 10.53 -18.77
N ASN A 521 20.91 9.62 -19.19
CA ASN A 521 21.30 8.48 -18.37
C ASN A 521 22.36 8.92 -17.34
N VAL A 522 21.97 9.05 -16.07
CA VAL A 522 22.87 9.51 -15.01
C VAL A 522 23.79 8.41 -14.46
N SER A 523 23.51 7.13 -14.72
CA SER A 523 24.40 6.03 -14.28
C SER A 523 25.79 6.05 -14.91
N THR A 524 25.98 6.86 -15.95
CA THR A 524 27.28 7.06 -16.62
C THR A 524 28.13 8.17 -16.00
N GLY A 525 27.66 8.82 -14.92
CA GLY A 525 28.26 10.00 -14.33
C GLY A 525 28.00 11.28 -15.15
N ALA A 526 26.99 11.26 -16.03
CA ALA A 526 26.59 12.43 -16.80
C ALA A 526 25.62 13.29 -15.98
N GLU A 527 25.91 14.57 -15.86
CA GLU A 527 24.95 15.53 -15.31
C GLU A 527 23.69 15.63 -16.19
N PRO A 528 22.48 15.81 -15.61
CA PRO A 528 21.27 15.97 -16.37
C PRO A 528 21.33 17.17 -17.33
N ASP A 529 21.10 16.91 -18.61
CA ASP A 529 21.01 17.95 -19.62
C ASP A 529 19.70 18.72 -19.47
N THR A 530 19.78 20.01 -19.14
CA THR A 530 18.63 20.90 -18.93
C THR A 530 17.77 21.12 -20.17
N THR A 531 18.25 20.76 -21.35
CA THR A 531 17.49 20.80 -22.61
C THR A 531 16.63 19.56 -22.82
N LYS A 532 16.92 18.48 -22.09
CA LYS A 532 16.15 17.24 -22.11
C LYS A 532 14.93 17.30 -21.17
N ARG A 533 14.05 16.30 -21.33
CA ARG A 533 12.81 16.15 -20.55
C ARG A 533 13.04 15.69 -19.12
N GLY A 534 14.26 15.26 -18.78
CA GLY A 534 14.64 14.78 -17.47
C GLY A 534 15.82 13.84 -17.51
N TRP A 535 15.89 12.98 -16.52
CA TRP A 535 16.94 11.97 -16.41
C TRP A 535 16.38 10.60 -15.99
N TYR A 536 17.16 9.56 -16.18
CA TYR A 536 16.84 8.22 -15.73
C TYR A 536 18.06 7.49 -15.21
N MET A 537 17.86 6.58 -14.27
CA MET A 537 18.86 5.70 -13.70
C MET A 537 18.44 4.24 -13.92
N PRO A 538 19.14 3.45 -14.75
CA PRO A 538 18.90 2.02 -14.89
C PRO A 538 19.14 1.27 -13.55
N LEU A 539 18.26 0.34 -13.21
CA LEU A 539 18.39 -0.55 -12.06
C LEU A 539 19.12 -1.83 -12.51
N ASN A 540 20.43 -1.74 -12.68
CA ASN A 540 21.26 -2.81 -13.25
C ASN A 540 22.50 -3.15 -12.41
N LYS A 541 22.55 -2.68 -11.16
CA LYS A 541 23.65 -3.02 -10.23
C LYS A 541 23.52 -4.44 -9.68
N ALA A 542 22.31 -5.04 -9.76
CA ALA A 542 22.04 -6.43 -9.44
C ALA A 542 21.12 -7.04 -10.51
N GLU A 543 21.19 -8.37 -10.73
CA GLU A 543 20.42 -9.04 -11.77
C GLU A 543 18.91 -8.99 -11.46
N GLY A 544 18.12 -8.50 -12.41
CA GLY A 544 16.67 -8.35 -12.26
C GLY A 544 16.26 -7.35 -11.18
N GLU A 545 17.12 -6.38 -10.85
CA GLU A 545 16.79 -5.33 -9.88
C GLU A 545 15.60 -4.49 -10.37
N LYS A 546 14.59 -4.30 -9.52
CA LYS A 546 13.33 -3.62 -9.84
C LYS A 546 12.77 -2.89 -8.64
N SER A 547 11.98 -1.84 -8.87
CA SER A 547 11.25 -1.16 -7.81
C SER A 547 9.82 -1.69 -7.69
N LEU A 548 9.36 -1.90 -6.46
CA LEU A 548 8.02 -2.39 -6.14
C LEU A 548 7.28 -1.45 -5.18
N SER A 549 7.75 -0.20 -5.06
CA SER A 549 7.15 0.84 -4.22
C SER A 549 7.18 2.19 -4.93
N SER A 550 6.28 3.10 -4.56
CA SER A 550 6.35 4.49 -5.00
C SER A 550 7.60 5.16 -4.45
N PRO A 551 8.33 5.95 -5.25
CA PRO A 551 9.38 6.81 -4.72
C PRO A 551 8.80 7.81 -3.71
N ALA A 552 9.56 8.15 -2.67
CA ALA A 552 9.31 9.29 -1.81
C ALA A 552 10.32 10.39 -2.14
N VAL A 553 9.93 11.65 -2.04
CA VAL A 553 10.86 12.77 -2.22
C VAL A 553 10.87 13.59 -0.94
N PHE A 554 12.05 13.72 -0.36
CA PHE A 554 12.28 14.48 0.85
C PHE A 554 13.62 15.22 0.73
N ASN A 555 13.66 16.49 1.08
CA ASN A 555 14.86 17.34 1.05
C ASN A 555 15.69 17.26 -0.24
N TYR A 556 15.02 17.30 -1.42
CA TYR A 556 15.62 17.11 -2.75
C TYR A 556 16.20 15.72 -3.01
N GLU A 557 16.03 14.76 -2.13
CA GLU A 557 16.37 13.36 -2.36
C GLU A 557 15.15 12.55 -2.81
N VAL A 558 15.34 11.72 -3.82
CA VAL A 558 14.40 10.66 -4.23
C VAL A 558 14.79 9.40 -3.48
N LEU A 559 13.91 8.96 -2.59
CA LEU A 559 14.08 7.79 -1.75
C LEU A 559 13.19 6.66 -2.28
N PHE A 560 13.75 5.53 -2.61
CA PHE A 560 12.96 4.38 -3.07
C PHE A 560 13.65 3.06 -2.79
N THR A 561 12.87 2.01 -2.70
CA THR A 561 13.39 0.66 -2.46
C THR A 561 13.38 -0.16 -3.73
N THR A 562 14.40 -1.01 -3.88
CA THR A 562 14.48 -2.00 -4.95
C THR A 562 14.69 -3.41 -4.41
N TYR A 563 14.37 -4.39 -5.22
CA TYR A 563 14.54 -5.80 -4.95
C TYR A 563 15.21 -6.48 -6.13
N SER A 564 16.21 -7.32 -5.85
CA SER A 564 16.79 -8.26 -6.79
C SER A 564 16.47 -9.69 -6.35
N PRO A 565 15.96 -10.55 -7.24
CA PRO A 565 15.64 -11.94 -6.87
C PRO A 565 16.89 -12.80 -6.62
N ARG A 566 18.08 -12.32 -7.01
CA ARG A 566 19.36 -12.95 -6.73
C ARG A 566 20.21 -12.08 -5.83
N SER A 567 20.77 -12.71 -4.80
CA SER A 567 21.73 -12.09 -3.89
C SER A 567 23.16 -12.35 -4.37
N ALA A 568 24.06 -11.42 -4.14
CA ALA A 568 25.50 -11.65 -4.34
C ALA A 568 26.08 -12.73 -3.40
N ALA A 569 25.32 -13.09 -2.33
CA ALA A 569 25.67 -14.17 -1.42
C ALA A 569 25.11 -15.53 -1.82
N ASP A 570 24.30 -15.60 -2.91
CA ASP A 570 23.79 -16.87 -3.40
C ASP A 570 24.94 -17.74 -3.92
N ASP A 571 25.23 -18.81 -3.21
CA ASP A 571 26.24 -19.77 -3.62
C ASP A 571 25.66 -20.68 -4.71
N GLU A 572 26.02 -20.42 -5.95
CA GLU A 572 25.64 -21.27 -7.10
C GLU A 572 26.10 -22.73 -6.92
N SER A 573 27.01 -23.00 -5.99
CA SER A 573 27.53 -24.32 -5.69
C SER A 573 26.64 -25.11 -4.71
N ASP A 574 25.71 -24.45 -4.00
CA ASP A 574 24.75 -25.10 -3.09
C ASP A 574 23.32 -25.08 -3.67
N PRO A 575 22.90 -26.14 -4.37
CA PRO A 575 21.55 -26.20 -4.94
C PRO A 575 20.43 -26.30 -3.89
N CYS A 576 20.77 -26.39 -2.60
CA CYS A 576 19.83 -26.44 -1.49
C CYS A 576 19.71 -25.11 -0.77
N SER A 577 20.50 -24.09 -1.13
CA SER A 577 20.35 -22.74 -0.57
C SER A 577 19.04 -22.10 -1.08
N VAL A 578 18.26 -21.56 -0.17
CA VAL A 578 17.05 -20.81 -0.51
C VAL A 578 17.43 -19.33 -0.64
N SER A 579 17.41 -18.80 -1.86
CA SER A 579 17.58 -17.37 -2.06
C SER A 579 16.26 -16.66 -1.75
N TYR A 580 16.31 -15.70 -0.83
CA TYR A 580 15.21 -14.77 -0.57
C TYR A 580 15.33 -13.49 -1.41
N GLY A 581 16.38 -13.39 -2.25
CA GLY A 581 16.75 -12.17 -2.93
C GLY A 581 17.34 -11.11 -1.99
N GLN A 582 17.65 -9.94 -2.55
CA GLN A 582 18.24 -8.84 -1.80
C GLN A 582 17.48 -7.55 -2.06
N SER A 583 17.24 -6.81 -0.99
CA SER A 583 16.59 -5.50 -1.03
C SER A 583 17.58 -4.38 -0.79
N TYR A 584 17.30 -3.24 -1.41
CA TYR A 584 18.14 -2.06 -1.34
C TYR A 584 17.30 -0.80 -1.10
N LEU A 585 17.88 0.17 -0.41
CA LEU A 585 17.42 1.55 -0.35
C LEU A 585 18.30 2.40 -1.28
N HIS A 586 17.67 3.18 -2.14
CA HIS A 586 18.33 4.21 -2.94
C HIS A 586 18.02 5.59 -2.38
N ARG A 587 19.05 6.41 -2.28
CA ARG A 587 19.00 7.84 -1.98
C ARG A 587 19.68 8.56 -3.15
N VAL A 588 18.95 9.30 -3.94
CA VAL A 588 19.50 10.01 -5.10
C VAL A 588 18.99 11.44 -5.13
N ASP A 589 19.84 12.39 -5.43
CA ASP A 589 19.48 13.79 -5.58
C ASP A 589 18.48 13.96 -6.74
N LEU A 590 17.40 14.68 -6.48
CA LEU A 590 16.29 14.89 -7.42
C LEU A 590 16.71 15.62 -8.70
N LEU A 591 17.69 16.52 -8.59
CA LEU A 591 18.12 17.39 -9.69
C LEU A 591 19.23 16.75 -10.53
N THR A 592 20.18 16.05 -9.89
CA THR A 592 21.36 15.49 -10.53
C THR A 592 21.28 13.98 -10.78
N GLY A 593 20.48 13.27 -10.00
CA GLY A 593 20.43 11.80 -10.01
C GLY A 593 21.68 11.15 -9.39
N GLU A 594 22.58 11.93 -8.78
CA GLU A 594 23.70 11.41 -7.99
C GLU A 594 23.21 10.85 -6.67
N GLY A 595 23.89 9.83 -6.17
CA GLY A 595 23.52 9.27 -4.89
C GLY A 595 24.02 7.84 -4.66
N GLU A 596 23.52 7.26 -3.59
CA GLU A 596 23.98 5.97 -3.07
C GLU A 596 22.87 4.90 -3.04
N ARG A 597 23.32 3.66 -2.92
CA ARG A 597 22.48 2.49 -2.71
C ARG A 597 22.99 1.72 -1.51
N SER A 598 22.19 1.58 -0.48
CA SER A 598 22.50 0.75 0.70
C SER A 598 21.71 -0.57 0.67
N THR A 599 22.32 -1.61 1.22
CA THR A 599 21.69 -2.93 1.35
C THR A 599 20.80 -2.95 2.59
N LEU A 600 19.56 -3.40 2.44
CA LEU A 600 18.65 -3.63 3.56
C LEU A 600 18.88 -5.01 4.17
N LEU A 601 18.77 -5.10 5.49
CA LEU A 601 18.99 -6.34 6.26
C LEU A 601 17.79 -7.29 6.16
N GLN A 602 16.57 -6.75 5.99
CA GLN A 602 15.36 -7.57 5.85
C GLN A 602 15.37 -8.33 4.54
N PRO A 603 15.21 -9.67 4.58
CA PRO A 603 15.10 -10.48 3.37
C PRO A 603 13.75 -10.28 2.68
N GLY A 604 13.71 -10.55 1.38
CA GLY A 604 12.48 -10.55 0.59
C GLY A 604 12.12 -9.17 0.03
N LEU A 605 10.83 -8.96 -0.26
CA LEU A 605 10.32 -7.75 -0.89
C LEU A 605 10.27 -6.58 0.10
N PRO A 606 10.97 -5.46 -0.15
CA PRO A 606 10.98 -4.34 0.77
C PRO A 606 9.64 -3.57 0.68
N PRO A 607 9.15 -3.03 1.80
CA PRO A 607 8.11 -2.02 1.77
C PRO A 607 8.62 -0.71 1.19
N GLY A 608 7.72 0.23 0.92
CA GLY A 608 8.09 1.59 0.53
C GLY A 608 8.72 2.36 1.68
N VAL A 609 9.47 3.40 1.32
CA VAL A 609 10.11 4.30 2.26
C VAL A 609 9.06 5.13 3.01
N THR A 610 9.29 5.33 4.30
CA THR A 610 8.52 6.22 5.15
C THR A 610 9.46 7.24 5.80
N VAL A 611 9.17 8.52 5.66
CA VAL A 611 9.88 9.60 6.36
C VAL A 611 9.08 9.95 7.61
N LEU A 612 9.74 9.88 8.76
CA LEU A 612 9.18 10.25 10.06
C LEU A 612 9.68 11.65 10.44
N PHE A 613 8.81 12.41 11.09
CA PHE A 613 9.14 13.73 11.65
C PHE A 613 8.96 13.67 13.16
N GLY A 614 10.02 13.94 13.90
CA GLY A 614 10.04 13.98 15.35
C GLY A 614 9.83 15.39 15.90
N GLU A 615 10.01 15.51 17.22
CA GLU A 615 10.08 16.81 17.89
C GLU A 615 11.34 17.55 17.44
N ASN A 616 11.31 18.89 17.47
CA ASN A 616 12.44 19.77 17.10
C ASN A 616 12.91 19.67 15.63
N ASN A 617 12.01 19.30 14.70
CA ASN A 617 12.32 19.09 13.28
C ASN A 617 13.31 17.94 12.99
N GLU A 618 13.54 17.06 13.93
CA GLU A 618 14.30 15.83 13.66
C GLU A 618 13.53 14.95 12.66
N THR A 619 14.25 14.34 11.74
CA THR A 619 13.68 13.45 10.73
C THR A 619 14.40 12.11 10.74
N ALA A 620 13.67 11.04 10.41
CA ALA A 620 14.25 9.71 10.22
C ALA A 620 13.60 9.01 9.02
N ILE A 621 14.37 8.18 8.36
CA ILE A 621 13.92 7.35 7.25
C ILE A 621 13.71 5.93 7.76
N VAL A 622 12.55 5.35 7.48
CA VAL A 622 12.21 3.99 7.88
C VAL A 622 11.79 3.16 6.67
N VAL A 623 12.34 1.95 6.59
CA VAL A 623 11.96 0.94 5.58
C VAL A 623 11.63 -0.35 6.33
N GLY A 624 10.35 -0.68 6.45
CA GLY A 624 9.92 -1.80 7.28
C GLY A 624 10.21 -1.57 8.75
N THR A 625 11.12 -2.36 9.31
CA THR A 625 11.62 -2.24 10.67
C THR A 625 13.03 -1.65 10.73
N GLU A 626 13.64 -1.38 9.58
CA GLU A 626 14.96 -0.78 9.50
C GLU A 626 14.86 0.74 9.52
N THR A 627 15.75 1.36 10.29
CA THR A 627 15.89 2.80 10.40
C THR A 627 17.21 3.23 9.75
N VAL A 628 17.15 4.30 8.97
CA VAL A 628 18.31 4.88 8.29
C VAL A 628 18.36 6.35 8.67
N SER A 629 19.57 6.87 8.96
CA SER A 629 19.72 8.30 9.25
C SER A 629 19.18 9.15 8.10
N ALA A 630 18.47 10.21 8.46
CA ALA A 630 18.03 11.19 7.48
C ALA A 630 19.14 12.18 7.09
N ASP A 631 20.21 12.25 7.89
CA ASP A 631 21.36 13.11 7.61
C ASP A 631 22.17 12.54 6.44
N SER A 632 22.59 13.41 5.53
CA SER A 632 23.47 13.00 4.43
C SER A 632 24.86 12.65 4.98
N PRO A 633 25.55 11.62 4.45
CA PRO A 633 26.91 11.30 4.85
C PRO A 633 27.92 12.45 4.63
N ASP A 634 27.57 13.44 3.84
CA ASP A 634 28.43 14.58 3.48
C ASP A 634 28.26 15.81 4.38
N ASP A 635 27.42 15.75 5.44
CA ASP A 635 27.19 16.89 6.35
C ASP A 635 28.29 17.04 7.44
N ASP A 636 29.37 16.24 7.42
CA ASP A 636 30.49 16.30 8.35
C ASP A 636 31.55 17.37 8.02
N ASP A 637 31.39 18.19 6.97
CA ASP A 637 32.27 19.31 6.69
C ASP A 637 31.85 20.56 7.48
N ASP A 638 32.61 20.79 8.59
CA ASP A 638 32.65 22.00 9.41
C ASP A 638 32.96 23.28 8.59
N ASP A 639 31.97 23.79 7.85
CA ASP A 639 32.02 25.16 7.35
C ASP A 639 30.77 25.93 7.84
N ASP A 640 31.05 26.89 8.73
CA ASP A 640 30.14 27.86 9.33
C ASP A 640 29.43 28.76 8.28
N ASP A 641 28.68 28.19 7.34
CA ASP A 641 27.77 28.92 6.47
C ASP A 641 26.33 28.47 6.75
N GLU A 642 25.44 29.45 6.89
CA GLU A 642 24.02 29.34 7.28
C GLU A 642 23.34 28.10 6.67
N PRO A 643 22.49 27.37 7.44
CA PRO A 643 21.83 26.19 6.94
C PRO A 643 21.00 26.55 5.70
N ASN A 644 21.40 26.00 4.56
CA ASN A 644 20.67 26.09 3.30
C ASN A 644 19.39 25.25 3.45
N VAL A 645 18.42 25.75 4.22
CA VAL A 645 17.08 25.15 4.35
C VAL A 645 16.40 25.27 3.00
N ARG A 646 16.65 24.33 2.12
CA ARG A 646 15.90 24.14 0.88
C ARG A 646 14.53 23.58 1.26
N SER A 647 13.57 24.44 1.54
CA SER A 647 12.23 24.03 1.92
C SER A 647 11.50 23.45 0.72
N LEU A 648 11.44 22.11 0.61
CA LEU A 648 10.48 21.42 -0.23
C LEU A 648 9.08 21.61 0.37
N ARG A 649 8.20 22.25 -0.34
CA ARG A 649 6.78 22.19 -0.03
C ARG A 649 6.20 20.95 -0.72
N GLN A 650 6.07 19.88 0.03
CA GLN A 650 5.26 18.74 -0.40
C GLN A 650 3.82 19.19 -0.61
N GLY A 651 3.17 18.74 -1.69
CA GLY A 651 1.82 19.16 -2.07
C GLY A 651 0.85 19.15 -0.88
N ARG A 652 0.13 20.25 -0.71
CA ARG A 652 -0.78 20.47 0.42
C ARG A 652 -1.90 19.45 0.42
N TRP A 653 -2.13 18.88 1.57
CA TRP A 653 -3.31 18.05 1.83
C TRP A 653 -4.49 18.95 2.18
N MET A 654 -5.69 18.60 1.79
CA MET A 654 -6.89 19.37 2.07
C MET A 654 -7.56 18.97 3.38
N GLN A 655 -7.88 19.96 4.18
CA GLN A 655 -8.83 19.83 5.27
C GLN A 655 -10.14 20.50 4.83
N LEU A 656 -11.23 19.73 4.73
CA LEU A 656 -12.55 20.28 4.48
C LEU A 656 -13.07 20.97 5.75
N THR A 657 -13.54 22.19 5.62
CA THR A 657 -14.27 22.89 6.69
C THR A 657 -15.77 22.64 6.55
N PRO A 658 -16.56 22.66 7.67
CA PRO A 658 -17.98 22.32 7.66
C PRO A 658 -18.86 23.14 6.70
N ASP A 659 -18.46 24.34 6.40
CA ASP A 659 -19.19 25.30 5.53
C ASP A 659 -18.75 25.25 4.06
N GLY A 660 -17.90 24.30 3.67
CA GLY A 660 -17.40 24.19 2.29
C GLY A 660 -16.49 25.35 1.86
N ALA A 661 -16.30 26.33 2.74
CA ALA A 661 -15.40 27.46 2.53
C ALA A 661 -14.04 27.09 3.11
N GLY A 662 -13.13 26.56 2.29
CA GLY A 662 -11.78 26.22 2.68
C GLY A 662 -11.01 27.45 3.14
N ALA A 663 -11.02 27.72 4.42
CA ALA A 663 -10.09 28.65 5.01
C ALA A 663 -8.76 27.93 5.23
N ILE A 664 -7.78 28.20 4.39
CA ILE A 664 -6.40 27.77 4.58
C ILE A 664 -5.87 28.55 5.78
N LYS A 665 -5.78 27.92 6.96
CA LYS A 665 -4.90 28.44 8.00
C LYS A 665 -3.47 28.15 7.57
N GLN A 666 -2.74 29.16 7.24
CA GLN A 666 -1.29 29.09 7.16
C GLN A 666 -0.74 28.81 8.57
N PRO A 667 0.39 28.08 8.69
CA PRO A 667 1.05 27.85 9.96
C PRO A 667 1.48 29.13 10.64
#